data_97ee09b104eb6e71a6f8e0da1a9e5d04
#
_entry.id   97ee09b104eb6e71a6f8e0da1a9e5d04
#
_cell.length_a   1.000
_cell.length_b   1.000
_cell.length_c   1.000
_cell.angle_alpha   90.00
_cell.angle_beta   90.00
_cell.angle_gamma   90.00
#
_symmetry.space_group_name_H-M   'P 1'
#
loop_
_entity.id
_entity.type
_entity.pdbx_description
1 polymer ?
#
loop_
_entity_poly.entity_id
_entity_poly.type
_entity_poly.pdbx_seq_one_letter_code
_entity_poly.pdbx_strand_id
1 'polypeptide(L)'
;MNIALVGNPNSGKTSLFNLLTGSNQYVGNWPGVTVEKKEGSLKKNPNIHIQDLPGIYSLSPYTPEEVIARDYLVHEQPELIINIIDATNLERNLYLTTQLLDLGIPMIIGLNMMDIIKKEGKKINLEKLSYGLGVPVLPISVLKKQGIEKLIEKIQESAKKRLSIPVPCTYDPRLEAALHEIEDVLGEKSSKKRWYAMKYFERDQKVNEDDEITNSQQKEIEQLIQLTEKLLDDDSETILVNERYEFITQLCALSVVSNDSFQLSMSDKIDQIATNRWLALPIFAFVMWLIYYLAIQTVGTMGTDWINDTLFGTWLPEHVGRLLAEWQVAEWMQELILNGIIAGVGAVLGFLPQLIVLFLCLSFLEDCGYMARIAFVMDRLFRKFGLSGKSFIPMLIATGCGVPGVMATRTIENEQDRRLTIMVTTFMPCSAKLPIIALVAGAFFPHQSWVAPSAYFLGMTAIIFSGISLKKTRLFAGETAPFIMELPAYHFPQWLTILRQTYDRSKSFVKKAGTIIFVSSIVIWFSSSYNFYAQPVPEDQSILAFFGRILAVVFQPLGWGNWQGTVAAITGLVAKENIIGTFGILFGHAEVSENGREIWQVLQHTYTPAAAYSLLAFNLLCAPCFAAIGAIHREMNAKKWTWIAIGYQCGLAYLVSFVIYQLGHLLEGGQVASGTYLAILLMIGLVYVLFRQPKSKNQFYTILSLEGEE
;
A
#
# COMPACT_ATOMS: atom_id res chain seq x y z
N MET A 1 -15.85 3.07 38.03
CA MET A 1 -16.62 3.12 36.79
C MET A 1 -15.65 3.17 35.62
N ASN A 2 -15.74 2.18 34.74
CA ASN A 2 -14.87 2.10 33.55
C ASN A 2 -15.62 2.58 32.32
N ILE A 3 -15.03 3.54 31.62
CA ILE A 3 -15.62 4.19 30.44
C ILE A 3 -14.74 3.91 29.23
N ALA A 4 -15.33 3.47 28.12
CA ALA A 4 -14.68 3.38 26.84
C ALA A 4 -14.93 4.66 26.03
N LEU A 5 -13.87 5.30 25.56
CA LEU A 5 -13.95 6.39 24.61
C LEU A 5 -13.75 5.86 23.19
N VAL A 6 -14.79 5.95 22.38
CA VAL A 6 -14.86 5.36 21.02
C VAL A 6 -15.12 6.48 20.01
N GLY A 7 -14.76 6.27 18.77
CA GLY A 7 -15.07 7.17 17.67
C GLY A 7 -14.21 6.94 16.44
N ASN A 8 -14.62 7.48 15.33
CA ASN A 8 -13.90 7.38 14.07
C ASN A 8 -12.54 8.08 14.15
N PRO A 9 -11.58 7.68 13.32
CA PRO A 9 -10.35 8.46 13.13
C PRO A 9 -10.69 9.93 12.81
N ASN A 10 -9.91 10.85 13.35
CA ASN A 10 -10.07 12.31 13.18
C ASN A 10 -11.35 12.94 13.77
N SER A 11 -12.22 12.21 14.45
CA SER A 11 -13.40 12.77 15.14
C SER A 11 -13.07 13.69 16.33
N GLY A 12 -11.79 13.79 16.73
CA GLY A 12 -11.35 14.59 17.88
C GLY A 12 -11.28 13.80 19.19
N LYS A 13 -11.32 12.47 19.13
CA LYS A 13 -11.33 11.54 20.27
C LYS A 13 -10.15 11.76 21.23
N THR A 14 -8.91 11.68 20.74
CA THR A 14 -7.71 11.86 21.56
C THR A 14 -7.61 13.27 22.15
N SER A 15 -8.07 14.30 21.43
CA SER A 15 -8.13 15.67 21.95
C SER A 15 -9.12 15.78 23.09
N LEU A 16 -10.28 15.11 23.01
CA LEU A 16 -11.25 15.04 24.10
C LEU A 16 -10.69 14.26 25.28
N PHE A 17 -10.06 13.13 25.07
CA PHE A 17 -9.40 12.35 26.11
C PHE A 17 -8.42 13.20 26.93
N ASN A 18 -7.55 13.96 26.25
CA ASN A 18 -6.60 14.87 26.88
C ASN A 18 -7.28 15.98 27.69
N LEU A 19 -8.44 16.48 27.25
CA LEU A 19 -9.21 17.47 27.99
C LEU A 19 -9.86 16.90 29.26
N LEU A 20 -10.37 15.67 29.20
CA LEU A 20 -11.06 14.99 30.29
C LEU A 20 -10.09 14.52 31.38
N THR A 21 -8.94 13.96 30.99
CA THR A 21 -7.97 13.31 31.90
C THR A 21 -6.83 14.24 32.35
N GLY A 22 -6.40 15.17 31.49
CA GLY A 22 -5.28 16.08 31.77
C GLY A 22 -3.94 15.39 31.86
N SER A 23 -3.20 15.61 32.97
CA SER A 23 -1.87 15.01 33.20
C SER A 23 -1.94 13.58 33.78
N ASN A 24 -3.10 13.11 34.20
CA ASN A 24 -3.29 11.80 34.82
C ASN A 24 -3.54 10.72 33.75
N GLN A 25 -2.51 10.42 32.96
CA GLN A 25 -2.58 9.47 31.85
C GLN A 25 -1.47 8.43 31.95
N TYR A 26 -1.80 7.22 31.61
CA TYR A 26 -0.85 6.14 31.32
C TYR A 26 -0.84 5.88 29.83
N VAL A 27 0.34 5.83 29.22
CA VAL A 27 0.54 5.52 27.82
C VAL A 27 1.41 4.28 27.69
N GLY A 28 0.93 3.27 27.02
CA GLY A 28 1.64 2.02 26.75
C GLY A 28 1.21 1.46 25.40
N ASN A 29 1.49 0.20 25.15
CA ASN A 29 0.97 -0.52 23.98
C ASN A 29 -0.01 -1.59 24.42
N TRP A 30 -0.99 -1.91 23.55
CA TRP A 30 -1.84 -3.07 23.75
C TRP A 30 -0.99 -4.35 23.68
N PRO A 31 -1.30 -5.39 24.50
CA PRO A 31 -0.53 -6.63 24.50
C PRO A 31 -0.44 -7.27 23.12
N GLY A 32 0.78 -7.60 22.70
CA GLY A 32 1.03 -8.33 21.44
C GLY A 32 0.98 -7.50 20.15
N VAL A 33 0.71 -6.20 20.23
CA VAL A 33 0.59 -5.32 19.06
C VAL A 33 1.27 -3.97 19.28
N THR A 34 1.53 -3.24 18.19
CA THR A 34 2.18 -1.91 18.20
C THR A 34 1.19 -0.74 18.35
N VAL A 35 -0.06 -1.03 18.73
CA VAL A 35 -1.12 -0.02 18.88
C VAL A 35 -1.02 0.62 20.27
N GLU A 36 -1.07 1.94 20.35
CA GLU A 36 -1.01 2.67 21.60
C GLU A 36 -2.25 2.44 22.47
N LYS A 37 -2.02 2.14 23.77
CA LYS A 37 -3.04 2.10 24.82
C LYS A 37 -2.93 3.35 25.67
N LYS A 38 -4.02 4.12 25.80
CA LYS A 38 -4.11 5.33 26.64
C LYS A 38 -5.23 5.16 27.66
N GLU A 39 -4.87 5.28 28.92
CA GLU A 39 -5.78 5.17 30.04
C GLU A 39 -5.60 6.36 30.96
N GLY A 40 -6.68 6.87 31.54
CA GLY A 40 -6.60 8.00 32.46
C GLY A 40 -7.84 8.13 33.33
N SER A 41 -7.71 8.89 34.41
CA SER A 41 -8.82 9.19 35.32
C SER A 41 -9.41 10.56 35.04
N LEU A 42 -10.73 10.70 35.22
CA LEU A 42 -11.43 11.97 35.02
C LEU A 42 -10.93 13.01 36.02
N LYS A 43 -10.53 14.21 35.57
CA LYS A 43 -9.98 15.30 36.41
C LYS A 43 -10.81 15.61 37.67
N LYS A 44 -12.14 15.61 37.55
CA LYS A 44 -13.07 15.97 38.62
C LYS A 44 -13.52 14.79 39.48
N ASN A 45 -13.21 13.56 39.08
CA ASN A 45 -13.57 12.34 39.80
C ASN A 45 -12.60 11.19 39.50
N PRO A 46 -11.57 10.95 40.35
CA PRO A 46 -10.56 9.92 40.12
C PRO A 46 -11.10 8.48 40.07
N ASN A 47 -12.29 8.24 40.57
CA ASN A 47 -12.93 6.90 40.55
C ASN A 47 -13.53 6.53 39.20
N ILE A 48 -13.50 7.46 38.22
CA ILE A 48 -13.94 7.24 36.86
C ILE A 48 -12.70 7.07 35.97
N HIS A 49 -12.50 5.88 35.45
CA HIS A 49 -11.41 5.53 34.55
C HIS A 49 -11.90 5.59 33.11
N ILE A 50 -11.13 6.25 32.25
CA ILE A 50 -11.44 6.40 30.83
C ILE A 50 -10.34 5.70 30.04
N GLN A 51 -10.75 4.71 29.21
CA GLN A 51 -9.90 4.02 28.26
C GLN A 51 -10.10 4.64 26.89
N ASP A 52 -9.04 5.22 26.29
CA ASP A 52 -9.05 5.68 24.91
C ASP A 52 -8.83 4.48 23.98
N LEU A 53 -9.85 4.09 23.23
CA LEU A 53 -9.74 3.02 22.24
C LEU A 53 -9.17 3.57 20.94
N PRO A 54 -8.52 2.74 20.12
CA PRO A 54 -8.09 3.15 18.77
C PRO A 54 -9.23 3.76 17.95
N GLY A 55 -8.93 4.65 17.03
CA GLY A 55 -9.93 5.17 16.09
C GLY A 55 -10.32 4.12 15.08
N ILE A 56 -11.61 3.79 15.02
CA ILE A 56 -12.14 2.71 14.18
C ILE A 56 -13.32 3.19 13.34
N TYR A 57 -13.56 2.52 12.21
CA TYR A 57 -14.72 2.80 11.37
C TYR A 57 -15.83 1.76 11.57
N SER A 58 -15.46 0.55 11.99
CA SER A 58 -16.40 -0.53 12.26
C SER A 58 -15.88 -1.44 13.38
N LEU A 59 -16.74 -2.32 13.89
CA LEU A 59 -16.37 -3.41 14.80
C LEU A 59 -16.08 -4.73 14.07
N SER A 60 -15.83 -4.66 12.75
CA SER A 60 -15.43 -5.81 11.95
C SER A 60 -13.92 -6.05 12.07
N PRO A 61 -13.43 -7.30 12.08
CA PRO A 61 -12.03 -7.62 12.44
C PRO A 61 -11.06 -7.47 11.25
N TYR A 62 -11.12 -6.35 10.53
CA TYR A 62 -10.27 -6.12 9.36
C TYR A 62 -8.91 -5.51 9.70
N THR A 63 -8.83 -4.67 10.73
CA THR A 63 -7.59 -4.03 11.18
C THR A 63 -7.25 -4.42 12.61
N PRO A 64 -5.96 -4.38 13.03
CA PRO A 64 -5.57 -4.62 14.42
C PRO A 64 -6.27 -3.68 15.40
N GLU A 65 -6.49 -2.44 15.02
CA GLU A 65 -7.18 -1.41 15.80
C GLU A 65 -8.64 -1.78 16.05
N GLU A 66 -9.34 -2.27 15.01
CA GLU A 66 -10.74 -2.71 15.10
C GLU A 66 -10.88 -3.96 15.96
N VAL A 67 -9.93 -4.91 15.82
CA VAL A 67 -9.88 -6.11 16.67
C VAL A 67 -9.73 -5.73 18.14
N ILE A 68 -8.78 -4.85 18.48
CA ILE A 68 -8.53 -4.41 19.86
C ILE A 68 -9.76 -3.72 20.45
N ALA A 69 -10.35 -2.78 19.69
CA ALA A 69 -11.52 -2.04 20.17
C ALA A 69 -12.71 -2.97 20.39
N ARG A 70 -12.95 -3.91 19.49
CA ARG A 70 -13.98 -4.94 19.59
C ARG A 70 -13.76 -5.83 20.81
N ASP A 71 -12.55 -6.40 20.94
CA ASP A 71 -12.22 -7.31 22.02
C ASP A 71 -12.41 -6.64 23.39
N TYR A 72 -11.98 -5.36 23.50
CA TYR A 72 -12.21 -4.58 24.70
C TYR A 72 -13.70 -4.38 25.00
N LEU A 73 -14.51 -3.99 24.01
CA LEU A 73 -15.94 -3.72 24.21
C LEU A 73 -16.74 -5.00 24.49
N VAL A 74 -16.33 -6.12 23.91
CA VAL A 74 -17.04 -7.41 24.07
C VAL A 74 -16.67 -8.11 25.38
N HIS A 75 -15.37 -8.18 25.71
CA HIS A 75 -14.87 -8.96 26.85
C HIS A 75 -14.74 -8.14 28.13
N GLU A 76 -14.17 -6.92 28.08
CA GLU A 76 -13.97 -6.09 29.28
C GLU A 76 -15.25 -5.37 29.73
N GLN A 77 -16.28 -5.27 28.87
CA GLN A 77 -17.61 -4.77 29.16
C GLN A 77 -17.60 -3.44 29.95
N PRO A 78 -17.18 -2.32 29.36
CA PRO A 78 -17.19 -1.04 30.04
C PRO A 78 -18.60 -0.67 30.48
N GLU A 79 -18.72 0.04 31.62
CA GLU A 79 -20.01 0.44 32.18
C GLU A 79 -20.70 1.55 31.37
N LEU A 80 -19.93 2.29 30.57
CA LEU A 80 -20.40 3.37 29.70
C LEU A 80 -19.51 3.52 28.47
N ILE A 81 -20.11 3.75 27.32
CA ILE A 81 -19.43 4.16 26.09
C ILE A 81 -19.63 5.67 25.88
N ILE A 82 -18.56 6.39 25.61
CA ILE A 82 -18.63 7.75 25.07
C ILE A 82 -18.21 7.66 23.61
N ASN A 83 -19.17 7.81 22.71
CA ASN A 83 -18.93 7.81 21.28
C ASN A 83 -18.79 9.22 20.73
N ILE A 84 -17.64 9.54 20.12
CA ILE A 84 -17.35 10.86 19.54
C ILE A 84 -17.60 10.83 18.05
N ILE A 85 -18.56 11.62 17.62
CA ILE A 85 -19.02 11.75 16.25
C ILE A 85 -18.60 13.09 15.68
N ASP A 86 -18.04 13.08 14.47
CA ASP A 86 -17.84 14.28 13.68
C ASP A 86 -19.15 14.72 13.03
N ALA A 87 -19.64 15.88 13.45
CA ALA A 87 -20.90 16.44 12.94
C ALA A 87 -20.82 16.81 11.45
N THR A 88 -19.64 17.06 10.91
CA THR A 88 -19.44 17.42 9.49
C THR A 88 -19.64 16.22 8.57
N ASN A 89 -19.42 15.01 9.11
CA ASN A 89 -19.54 13.72 8.40
C ASN A 89 -20.51 12.78 9.16
N LEU A 90 -21.70 13.27 9.48
CA LEU A 90 -22.66 12.61 10.38
C LEU A 90 -23.02 11.20 9.93
N GLU A 91 -23.48 11.03 8.69
CA GLU A 91 -23.94 9.75 8.14
C GLU A 91 -22.92 8.63 8.31
N ARG A 92 -21.69 8.94 7.98
CA ARG A 92 -20.62 7.96 8.07
C ARG A 92 -20.24 7.59 9.50
N ASN A 93 -20.17 8.59 10.39
CA ASN A 93 -19.85 8.35 11.79
C ASN A 93 -20.96 7.57 12.51
N LEU A 94 -22.19 7.69 12.07
CA LEU A 94 -23.32 6.92 12.57
C LEU A 94 -23.23 5.43 12.24
N TYR A 95 -22.46 5.02 11.24
CA TYR A 95 -22.28 3.60 10.93
C TYR A 95 -21.64 2.82 12.10
N LEU A 96 -20.57 3.34 12.66
CA LEU A 96 -19.98 2.78 13.89
C LEU A 96 -20.99 2.86 15.06
N THR A 97 -21.74 3.94 15.15
CA THR A 97 -22.74 4.13 16.21
C THR A 97 -23.81 3.04 16.18
N THR A 98 -24.32 2.65 15.00
CA THR A 98 -25.30 1.55 14.90
C THR A 98 -24.74 0.22 15.43
N GLN A 99 -23.46 -0.07 15.14
CA GLN A 99 -22.80 -1.28 15.64
C GLN A 99 -22.56 -1.25 17.17
N LEU A 100 -22.29 -0.06 17.73
CA LEU A 100 -22.14 0.12 19.17
C LEU A 100 -23.49 -0.04 19.91
N LEU A 101 -24.60 0.36 19.31
CA LEU A 101 -25.95 0.16 19.85
C LEU A 101 -26.29 -1.32 19.99
N ASP A 102 -25.86 -2.15 19.04
CA ASP A 102 -26.10 -3.60 19.06
C ASP A 102 -25.40 -4.31 20.23
N LEU A 103 -24.33 -3.74 20.80
CA LEU A 103 -23.66 -4.26 21.99
C LEU A 103 -24.49 -4.16 23.28
N GLY A 104 -25.52 -3.32 23.30
CA GLY A 104 -26.40 -3.13 24.47
C GLY A 104 -25.68 -2.47 25.66
N ILE A 105 -24.59 -1.76 25.47
CA ILE A 105 -23.86 -1.04 26.53
C ILE A 105 -24.39 0.40 26.58
N PRO A 106 -24.66 0.96 27.79
CA PRO A 106 -25.07 2.35 27.94
C PRO A 106 -24.12 3.32 27.22
N MET A 107 -24.66 4.28 26.46
CA MET A 107 -23.83 5.14 25.61
C MET A 107 -24.27 6.61 25.69
N ILE A 108 -23.27 7.52 25.58
CA ILE A 108 -23.48 8.96 25.39
C ILE A 108 -22.75 9.34 24.09
N ILE A 109 -23.43 10.11 23.24
CA ILE A 109 -22.84 10.63 22.01
C ILE A 109 -22.35 12.05 22.23
N GLY A 110 -21.08 12.29 21.98
CA GLY A 110 -20.47 13.61 21.88
C GLY A 110 -20.39 14.05 20.41
N LEU A 111 -21.33 14.91 19.97
CA LEU A 111 -21.36 15.43 18.61
C LEU A 111 -20.37 16.59 18.49
N ASN A 112 -19.18 16.30 17.95
CA ASN A 112 -18.06 17.25 17.88
C ASN A 112 -18.09 18.09 16.60
N MET A 113 -17.25 19.12 16.52
CA MET A 113 -17.14 20.07 15.40
C MET A 113 -18.41 20.90 15.16
N MET A 114 -19.24 21.09 16.17
CA MET A 114 -20.46 21.90 16.09
C MET A 114 -20.20 23.37 15.75
N ASP A 115 -19.00 23.85 15.97
CA ASP A 115 -18.55 25.19 15.56
C ASP A 115 -18.40 25.32 14.04
N ILE A 116 -18.05 24.23 13.34
CA ILE A 116 -17.98 24.19 11.87
C ILE A 116 -19.41 24.16 11.30
N ILE A 117 -20.28 23.30 11.81
CA ILE A 117 -21.70 23.21 11.40
C ILE A 117 -22.40 24.56 11.50
N LYS A 118 -22.14 25.31 12.61
CA LYS A 118 -22.68 26.66 12.79
C LYS A 118 -22.15 27.65 11.75
N LYS A 119 -20.87 27.55 11.36
CA LYS A 119 -20.28 28.39 10.30
C LYS A 119 -20.85 28.08 8.92
N GLU A 120 -21.17 26.81 8.66
CA GLU A 120 -21.79 26.37 7.40
C GLU A 120 -23.30 26.67 7.32
N GLY A 121 -23.89 27.24 8.37
CA GLY A 121 -25.31 27.57 8.39
C GLY A 121 -26.24 26.36 8.51
N LYS A 122 -25.70 25.16 8.73
CA LYS A 122 -26.46 23.94 8.94
C LYS A 122 -26.99 23.86 10.37
N LYS A 123 -28.16 23.26 10.56
CA LYS A 123 -28.75 22.99 11.88
C LYS A 123 -29.03 21.52 12.03
N ILE A 124 -28.52 20.93 13.11
CA ILE A 124 -28.81 19.53 13.48
C ILE A 124 -29.81 19.55 14.63
N ASN A 125 -30.94 18.88 14.46
CA ASN A 125 -31.93 18.70 15.52
C ASN A 125 -31.48 17.56 16.45
N LEU A 126 -30.87 17.96 17.57
CA LEU A 126 -30.31 17.01 18.54
C LEU A 126 -31.38 16.14 19.22
N GLU A 127 -32.59 16.66 19.39
CA GLU A 127 -33.70 15.92 20.01
C GLU A 127 -34.16 14.76 19.10
N LYS A 128 -34.34 15.04 17.81
CA LYS A 128 -34.69 14.00 16.83
C LYS A 128 -33.58 12.97 16.69
N LEU A 129 -32.32 13.40 16.67
CA LEU A 129 -31.17 12.49 16.58
C LEU A 129 -31.08 11.62 17.84
N SER A 130 -31.24 12.21 19.02
CA SER A 130 -31.26 11.49 20.30
C SER A 130 -32.42 10.50 20.41
N TYR A 131 -33.61 10.92 19.94
CA TYR A 131 -34.79 10.06 19.92
C TYR A 131 -34.62 8.85 18.97
N GLY A 132 -34.10 9.09 17.76
CA GLY A 132 -33.92 8.04 16.75
C GLY A 132 -32.82 7.02 17.14
N LEU A 133 -31.80 7.47 17.87
CA LEU A 133 -30.71 6.59 18.34
C LEU A 133 -31.00 5.99 19.74
N GLY A 134 -32.00 6.47 20.46
CA GLY A 134 -32.32 6.01 21.81
C GLY A 134 -31.27 6.37 22.87
N VAL A 135 -30.34 7.28 22.59
CA VAL A 135 -29.22 7.66 23.45
C VAL A 135 -29.04 9.18 23.52
N PRO A 136 -28.52 9.72 24.66
CA PRO A 136 -28.28 11.16 24.78
C PRO A 136 -27.21 11.64 23.80
N VAL A 137 -27.52 12.72 23.05
CA VAL A 137 -26.61 13.39 22.12
C VAL A 137 -26.29 14.78 22.65
N LEU A 138 -25.01 15.05 22.88
CA LEU A 138 -24.53 16.31 23.41
C LEU A 138 -23.67 17.06 22.38
N PRO A 139 -24.00 18.32 22.05
CA PRO A 139 -23.19 19.11 21.12
C PRO A 139 -21.92 19.60 21.80
N ILE A 140 -20.77 19.30 21.20
CA ILE A 140 -19.46 19.71 21.73
C ILE A 140 -18.61 20.35 20.63
N SER A 141 -17.65 21.16 21.04
CA SER A 141 -16.50 21.57 20.23
C SER A 141 -15.25 21.42 21.06
N VAL A 142 -14.49 20.36 20.81
CA VAL A 142 -13.28 20.05 21.56
C VAL A 142 -12.23 21.15 21.35
N LEU A 143 -12.11 21.66 20.14
CA LEU A 143 -11.17 22.74 19.79
C LEU A 143 -11.48 24.05 20.56
N LYS A 144 -12.76 24.41 20.68
CA LYS A 144 -13.20 25.63 21.41
C LYS A 144 -13.55 25.35 22.87
N LYS A 145 -13.41 24.11 23.35
CA LYS A 145 -13.74 23.70 24.73
C LYS A 145 -15.20 23.98 25.10
N GLN A 146 -16.12 23.97 24.12
CA GLN A 146 -17.55 24.22 24.36
C GLN A 146 -18.29 22.89 24.57
N GLY A 147 -19.26 22.88 25.49
CA GLY A 147 -20.10 21.71 25.78
C GLY A 147 -19.43 20.62 26.61
N ILE A 148 -18.12 20.75 26.93
CA ILE A 148 -17.36 19.72 27.67
C ILE A 148 -17.85 19.57 29.11
N GLU A 149 -18.23 20.68 29.78
CA GLU A 149 -18.74 20.63 31.15
C GLU A 149 -20.04 19.84 31.24
N LYS A 150 -20.97 20.07 30.30
CA LYS A 150 -22.22 19.32 30.20
C LYS A 150 -22.00 17.83 29.97
N LEU A 151 -20.99 17.49 29.16
CA LEU A 151 -20.60 16.10 28.96
C LEU A 151 -20.08 15.46 30.27
N ILE A 152 -19.22 16.19 31.01
CA ILE A 152 -18.72 15.73 32.33
C ILE A 152 -19.86 15.56 33.35
N GLU A 153 -20.79 16.51 33.40
CA GLU A 153 -21.97 16.40 34.28
C GLU A 153 -22.81 15.15 33.93
N LYS A 154 -23.03 14.90 32.62
CA LYS A 154 -23.80 13.73 32.18
C LYS A 154 -23.06 12.41 32.48
N ILE A 155 -21.74 12.36 32.34
CA ILE A 155 -20.92 11.22 32.77
C ILE A 155 -21.08 10.96 34.29
N GLN A 156 -21.00 12.03 35.11
CA GLN A 156 -21.15 11.90 36.56
C GLN A 156 -22.58 11.51 36.98
N GLU A 157 -23.60 11.98 36.27
CA GLU A 157 -24.98 11.57 36.47
C GLU A 157 -25.14 10.07 36.15
N SER A 158 -24.54 9.61 35.07
CA SER A 158 -24.55 8.19 34.66
C SER A 158 -23.84 7.29 35.68
N ALA A 159 -22.82 7.79 36.37
CA ALA A 159 -22.16 7.07 37.46
C ALA A 159 -23.06 6.88 38.70
N LYS A 160 -24.02 7.79 38.91
CA LYS A 160 -24.97 7.71 40.04
C LYS A 160 -26.25 6.93 39.69
N LYS A 161 -26.73 7.07 38.45
CA LYS A 161 -27.93 6.43 37.98
C LYS A 161 -27.62 5.76 36.62
N ARG A 162 -27.71 4.43 36.56
CA ARG A 162 -27.47 3.69 35.31
C ARG A 162 -28.38 4.23 34.22
N LEU A 163 -27.79 4.59 33.07
CA LEU A 163 -28.53 4.91 31.85
C LEU A 163 -29.29 3.65 31.37
N SER A 164 -30.40 3.88 30.70
CA SER A 164 -31.11 2.81 30.00
C SER A 164 -30.19 2.16 28.94
N ILE A 165 -30.34 0.85 28.80
CA ILE A 165 -29.70 0.11 27.71
C ILE A 165 -30.26 0.68 26.40
N PRO A 166 -29.41 1.02 25.42
CA PRO A 166 -29.87 1.51 24.14
C PRO A 166 -30.72 0.46 23.43
N VAL A 167 -31.74 0.93 22.71
CA VAL A 167 -32.55 0.05 21.86
C VAL A 167 -31.80 -0.15 20.55
N PRO A 168 -31.59 -1.39 20.09
CA PRO A 168 -30.96 -1.64 18.79
C PRO A 168 -31.75 -1.02 17.63
N CYS A 169 -31.06 -0.73 16.54
CA CYS A 169 -31.72 -0.30 15.31
C CYS A 169 -32.65 -1.42 14.78
N THR A 170 -33.77 -1.03 14.22
CA THR A 170 -34.71 -1.96 13.56
C THR A 170 -34.55 -1.84 12.04
N TYR A 171 -34.49 -2.96 11.36
CA TYR A 171 -34.24 -3.09 9.93
C TYR A 171 -35.43 -3.68 9.18
N ASP A 172 -35.26 -4.09 7.93
CA ASP A 172 -36.33 -4.75 7.13
C ASP A 172 -36.91 -5.92 7.95
N PRO A 173 -38.28 -6.05 8.00
CA PRO A 173 -38.93 -7.10 8.75
C PRO A 173 -38.47 -8.52 8.43
N ARG A 174 -38.02 -8.78 7.20
CA ARG A 174 -37.49 -10.09 6.78
C ARG A 174 -36.13 -10.38 7.39
N LEU A 175 -35.26 -9.37 7.47
CA LEU A 175 -33.98 -9.46 8.15
C LEU A 175 -34.19 -9.60 9.66
N GLU A 176 -35.10 -8.81 10.26
CA GLU A 176 -35.40 -8.90 11.69
C GLU A 176 -35.91 -10.30 12.08
N ALA A 177 -36.78 -10.91 11.27
CA ALA A 177 -37.25 -12.27 11.50
C ALA A 177 -36.09 -13.28 11.52
N ALA A 178 -35.19 -13.20 10.54
CA ALA A 178 -34.01 -14.07 10.49
C ALA A 178 -33.08 -13.85 11.69
N LEU A 179 -32.84 -12.60 12.09
CA LEU A 179 -32.01 -12.29 13.26
C LEU A 179 -32.62 -12.81 14.57
N HIS A 180 -33.96 -12.73 14.74
CA HIS A 180 -34.64 -13.31 15.89
C HIS A 180 -34.54 -14.83 15.92
N GLU A 181 -34.71 -15.50 14.77
CA GLU A 181 -34.52 -16.95 14.71
C GLU A 181 -33.10 -17.35 15.07
N ILE A 182 -32.08 -16.58 14.62
CA ILE A 182 -30.68 -16.81 15.01
C ILE A 182 -30.50 -16.58 16.53
N GLU A 183 -31.09 -15.52 17.10
CA GLU A 183 -31.05 -15.27 18.55
C GLU A 183 -31.64 -16.44 19.36
N ASP A 184 -32.72 -17.06 18.87
CA ASP A 184 -33.35 -18.22 19.47
C ASP A 184 -32.46 -19.47 19.38
N VAL A 185 -31.81 -19.71 18.25
CA VAL A 185 -30.84 -20.81 18.07
C VAL A 185 -29.64 -20.66 19.01
N LEU A 186 -29.19 -19.42 19.26
CA LEU A 186 -28.07 -19.12 20.19
C LEU A 186 -28.45 -19.36 21.67
N GLY A 187 -29.74 -19.30 22.03
CA GLY A 187 -30.24 -19.59 23.37
C GLY A 187 -29.86 -18.53 24.41
N GLU A 188 -29.94 -18.92 25.73
CA GLU A 188 -29.69 -17.97 26.82
C GLU A 188 -28.20 -17.75 27.18
N LYS A 189 -27.28 -18.35 26.46
CA LYS A 189 -25.85 -18.36 26.81
C LYS A 189 -25.16 -16.98 26.75
N SER A 190 -25.74 -15.97 26.09
CA SER A 190 -25.08 -14.65 25.92
C SER A 190 -26.03 -13.50 26.30
N SER A 191 -25.50 -12.55 27.09
CA SER A 191 -26.20 -11.28 27.39
C SER A 191 -26.27 -10.31 26.15
N LYS A 192 -25.57 -10.63 25.07
CA LYS A 192 -25.43 -9.82 23.86
C LYS A 192 -25.96 -10.55 22.62
N LYS A 193 -27.12 -11.25 22.77
CA LYS A 193 -27.71 -12.11 21.70
C LYS A 193 -27.78 -11.40 20.37
N ARG A 194 -28.25 -10.16 20.35
CA ARG A 194 -28.43 -9.35 19.12
C ARG A 194 -27.11 -9.16 18.39
N TRP A 195 -26.06 -8.78 19.12
CA TRP A 195 -24.73 -8.56 18.53
C TRP A 195 -24.16 -9.85 17.92
N TYR A 196 -24.28 -10.98 18.66
CA TYR A 196 -23.85 -12.27 18.15
C TYR A 196 -24.67 -12.71 16.93
N ALA A 197 -26.01 -12.56 16.94
CA ALA A 197 -26.86 -12.90 15.81
C ALA A 197 -26.44 -12.13 14.53
N MET A 198 -26.17 -10.82 14.66
CA MET A 198 -25.67 -10.04 13.55
C MET A 198 -24.30 -10.51 13.06
N LYS A 199 -23.37 -10.83 13.97
CA LYS A 199 -22.04 -11.30 13.58
C LYS A 199 -22.05 -12.68 12.94
N TYR A 200 -22.94 -13.58 13.39
CA TYR A 200 -23.15 -14.85 12.69
C TYR A 200 -23.77 -14.65 11.32
N PHE A 201 -24.72 -13.72 11.20
CA PHE A 201 -25.33 -13.38 9.92
C PHE A 201 -24.29 -12.81 8.94
N GLU A 202 -23.35 -11.98 9.41
CA GLU A 202 -22.21 -11.47 8.61
C GLU A 202 -21.16 -12.57 8.33
N ARG A 203 -21.30 -13.79 8.84
CA ARG A 203 -20.29 -14.87 8.79
C ARG A 203 -18.93 -14.47 9.35
N ASP A 204 -18.91 -13.65 10.41
CA ASP A 204 -17.68 -13.18 11.05
C ASP A 204 -16.89 -14.38 11.64
N GLN A 205 -15.69 -14.63 11.08
CA GLN A 205 -14.89 -15.80 11.40
C GLN A 205 -14.37 -15.82 12.84
N LYS A 206 -14.12 -14.65 13.45
CA LYS A 206 -13.60 -14.57 14.83
C LYS A 206 -14.64 -14.91 15.88
N VAL A 207 -15.91 -14.68 15.62
CA VAL A 207 -16.97 -15.06 16.55
C VAL A 207 -17.14 -16.58 16.60
N ASN A 208 -16.87 -17.26 15.48
CA ASN A 208 -16.87 -18.73 15.42
C ASN A 208 -15.73 -19.38 16.21
N GLU A 209 -14.64 -18.63 16.51
CA GLU A 209 -13.50 -19.13 17.31
C GLU A 209 -13.72 -18.96 18.81
N ASP A 210 -14.54 -17.99 19.23
CA ASP A 210 -14.74 -17.62 20.65
C ASP A 210 -15.93 -18.32 21.34
N ASP A 211 -16.91 -18.84 20.57
CA ASP A 211 -18.13 -19.48 21.12
C ASP A 211 -18.22 -20.96 20.73
N GLU A 212 -18.45 -21.81 21.74
CA GLU A 212 -18.75 -23.23 21.57
C GLU A 212 -20.17 -23.44 20.98
N ILE A 213 -20.38 -23.07 19.71
CA ILE A 213 -21.60 -23.43 19.00
C ILE A 213 -21.48 -24.85 18.48
N THR A 214 -22.52 -25.66 18.70
CA THR A 214 -22.57 -27.02 18.18
C THR A 214 -22.67 -27.00 16.64
N ASN A 215 -22.08 -28.01 16.00
CA ASN A 215 -22.13 -28.15 14.54
C ASN A 215 -23.57 -28.19 13.97
N SER A 216 -24.56 -28.56 14.80
CA SER A 216 -25.98 -28.51 14.42
C SER A 216 -26.52 -27.10 14.37
N GLN A 217 -26.23 -26.27 15.36
CA GLN A 217 -26.61 -24.85 15.41
C GLN A 217 -25.98 -24.05 14.27
N GLN A 218 -24.70 -24.31 13.98
CA GLN A 218 -24.02 -23.65 12.87
C GLN A 218 -24.65 -23.97 11.50
N LYS A 219 -25.09 -25.21 11.29
CA LYS A 219 -25.82 -25.58 10.07
C LYS A 219 -27.18 -24.90 9.97
N GLU A 220 -27.88 -24.81 11.08
CA GLU A 220 -29.20 -24.17 11.14
C GLU A 220 -29.09 -22.66 10.85
N ILE A 221 -28.15 -21.98 11.48
CA ILE A 221 -27.82 -20.56 11.20
C ILE A 221 -27.48 -20.36 9.73
N GLU A 222 -26.63 -21.19 9.15
CA GLU A 222 -26.24 -21.07 7.74
C GLU A 222 -27.44 -21.29 6.79
N GLN A 223 -28.39 -22.16 7.14
CA GLN A 223 -29.63 -22.32 6.35
C GLN A 223 -30.51 -21.07 6.40
N LEU A 224 -30.63 -20.44 7.57
CA LEU A 224 -31.36 -19.18 7.74
C LEU A 224 -30.71 -18.04 6.93
N ILE A 225 -29.40 -17.94 6.96
CA ILE A 225 -28.66 -16.95 6.18
C ILE A 225 -28.91 -17.15 4.69
N GLN A 226 -28.75 -18.38 4.16
CA GLN A 226 -28.98 -18.68 2.74
C GLN A 226 -30.41 -18.45 2.29
N LEU A 227 -31.39 -18.65 3.17
CA LEU A 227 -32.79 -18.34 2.89
C LEU A 227 -32.98 -16.83 2.76
N THR A 228 -32.40 -16.04 3.68
CA THR A 228 -32.51 -14.58 3.70
C THR A 228 -31.78 -13.95 2.51
N GLU A 229 -30.59 -14.44 2.15
CA GLU A 229 -29.87 -14.03 0.94
C GLU A 229 -30.70 -14.23 -0.34
N LYS A 230 -31.40 -15.34 -0.45
CA LYS A 230 -32.30 -15.60 -1.58
C LYS A 230 -33.55 -14.70 -1.57
N LEU A 231 -34.06 -14.34 -0.40
CA LEU A 231 -35.23 -13.48 -0.26
C LEU A 231 -34.93 -12.01 -0.56
N LEU A 232 -33.69 -11.56 -0.26
CA LEU A 232 -33.26 -10.19 -0.44
C LEU A 232 -32.37 -9.99 -1.67
N ASP A 233 -32.04 -11.08 -2.39
CA ASP A 233 -31.25 -11.11 -3.64
C ASP A 233 -29.86 -10.45 -3.50
N ASP A 234 -29.22 -10.60 -2.33
CA ASP A 234 -27.88 -10.07 -2.06
C ASP A 234 -27.14 -10.95 -1.04
N ASP A 235 -25.83 -10.76 -0.86
CA ASP A 235 -25.07 -11.46 0.18
C ASP A 235 -25.32 -10.87 1.57
N SER A 236 -25.13 -11.67 2.61
CA SER A 236 -25.48 -11.33 3.99
C SER A 236 -24.73 -10.09 4.52
N GLU A 237 -23.47 -9.88 4.13
CA GLU A 237 -22.68 -8.71 4.53
C GLU A 237 -23.24 -7.44 3.87
N THR A 238 -23.52 -7.50 2.57
CA THR A 238 -24.09 -6.39 1.80
C THR A 238 -25.49 -6.03 2.29
N ILE A 239 -26.34 -7.01 2.61
CA ILE A 239 -27.67 -6.79 3.19
C ILE A 239 -27.58 -5.95 4.46
N LEU A 240 -26.75 -6.35 5.43
CA LEU A 240 -26.60 -5.61 6.69
C LEU A 240 -26.02 -4.21 6.51
N VAL A 241 -25.05 -4.05 5.63
CA VAL A 241 -24.47 -2.74 5.32
C VAL A 241 -25.51 -1.82 4.72
N ASN A 242 -26.30 -2.29 3.76
CA ASN A 242 -27.34 -1.50 3.11
C ASN A 242 -28.44 -1.08 4.09
N GLU A 243 -28.92 -2.00 4.92
CA GLU A 243 -29.94 -1.73 5.94
C GLU A 243 -29.46 -0.68 6.98
N ARG A 244 -28.20 -0.77 7.43
CA ARG A 244 -27.61 0.23 8.32
C ARG A 244 -27.55 1.60 7.66
N TYR A 245 -27.15 1.67 6.39
CA TYR A 245 -27.09 2.93 5.66
C TYR A 245 -28.49 3.49 5.37
N GLU A 246 -29.47 2.66 5.10
CA GLU A 246 -30.85 3.10 4.91
C GLU A 246 -31.41 3.74 6.20
N PHE A 247 -31.23 3.07 7.34
CA PHE A 247 -31.59 3.62 8.65
C PHE A 247 -30.89 4.96 8.92
N ILE A 248 -29.58 5.04 8.68
CA ILE A 248 -28.78 6.25 8.89
C ILE A 248 -29.26 7.39 7.99
N THR A 249 -29.51 7.12 6.71
CA THR A 249 -29.96 8.12 5.75
C THR A 249 -31.33 8.67 6.14
N GLN A 250 -32.27 7.82 6.54
CA GLN A 250 -33.58 8.24 7.04
C GLN A 250 -33.45 9.10 8.30
N LEU A 251 -32.61 8.70 9.26
CA LEU A 251 -32.36 9.46 10.49
C LEU A 251 -31.72 10.83 10.22
N CYS A 252 -30.75 10.89 9.33
CA CYS A 252 -30.09 12.13 8.92
C CYS A 252 -31.06 13.08 8.19
N ALA A 253 -31.90 12.55 7.29
CA ALA A 253 -32.91 13.33 6.60
C ALA A 253 -33.91 13.97 7.57
N LEU A 254 -34.27 13.29 8.66
CA LEU A 254 -35.18 13.81 9.70
C LEU A 254 -34.50 14.79 10.65
N SER A 255 -33.17 14.65 10.87
CA SER A 255 -32.45 15.38 11.92
C SER A 255 -31.65 16.57 11.40
N VAL A 256 -31.21 16.57 10.15
CA VAL A 256 -30.43 17.68 9.58
C VAL A 256 -31.35 18.61 8.80
N VAL A 257 -31.52 19.83 9.29
CA VAL A 257 -32.24 20.90 8.60
C VAL A 257 -31.24 21.78 7.89
N SER A 258 -31.19 21.71 6.58
CA SER A 258 -30.45 22.64 5.73
C SER A 258 -31.35 23.81 5.36
N ASN A 259 -31.07 25.02 5.79
CA ASN A 259 -31.67 26.22 5.26
C ASN A 259 -31.03 26.50 3.89
N ASP A 260 -31.81 26.48 2.86
CA ASP A 260 -31.51 26.79 1.46
C ASP A 260 -30.65 25.79 0.66
N SER A 261 -31.28 25.42 -0.47
CA SER A 261 -30.66 24.85 -1.69
C SER A 261 -29.27 24.20 -1.48
N PHE A 262 -29.20 22.93 -1.69
CA PHE A 262 -28.00 22.14 -1.87
C PHE A 262 -27.03 22.86 -2.82
N GLN A 263 -26.32 23.88 -2.34
CA GLN A 263 -25.12 24.33 -3.02
C GLN A 263 -24.06 23.28 -2.71
N LEU A 264 -23.87 22.37 -3.67
CA LEU A 264 -22.73 21.48 -3.69
C LEU A 264 -21.48 22.27 -3.31
N SER A 265 -20.74 21.82 -2.31
CA SER A 265 -19.47 22.43 -1.95
C SER A 265 -18.58 22.49 -3.19
N MET A 266 -17.59 23.39 -3.21
CA MET A 266 -16.60 23.42 -4.31
C MET A 266 -15.91 22.07 -4.43
N SER A 267 -15.69 21.36 -3.33
CA SER A 267 -15.16 20.00 -3.33
C SER A 267 -16.08 19.01 -4.05
N ASP A 268 -17.39 19.05 -3.78
CA ASP A 268 -18.36 18.15 -4.42
C ASP A 268 -18.45 18.38 -5.93
N LYS A 269 -18.37 19.66 -6.37
CA LYS A 269 -18.35 20.00 -7.80
C LYS A 269 -17.10 19.48 -8.51
N ILE A 270 -15.93 19.57 -7.86
CA ILE A 270 -14.68 19.02 -8.39
C ILE A 270 -14.75 17.50 -8.40
N ASP A 271 -15.32 16.89 -7.35
CA ASP A 271 -15.45 15.44 -7.23
C ASP A 271 -16.37 14.84 -8.30
N GLN A 272 -17.48 15.54 -8.68
CA GLN A 272 -18.30 15.10 -9.80
C GLN A 272 -17.53 14.91 -11.12
N ILE A 273 -16.45 15.69 -11.31
CA ILE A 273 -15.57 15.61 -12.49
C ILE A 273 -14.45 14.62 -12.23
N ALA A 274 -13.74 14.76 -11.10
CA ALA A 274 -12.54 14.01 -10.77
C ALA A 274 -12.82 12.53 -10.45
N THR A 275 -14.01 12.18 -9.95
CA THR A 275 -14.41 10.79 -9.67
C THR A 275 -15.35 10.20 -10.73
N ASN A 276 -15.62 10.95 -11.81
CA ASN A 276 -16.45 10.47 -12.91
C ASN A 276 -15.82 9.23 -13.57
N ARG A 277 -16.62 8.19 -13.76
CA ARG A 277 -16.18 6.88 -14.30
C ARG A 277 -15.35 6.98 -15.60
N TRP A 278 -15.65 7.95 -16.46
CA TRP A 278 -15.01 8.10 -17.78
C TRP A 278 -13.92 9.18 -17.78
N LEU A 279 -14.10 10.25 -16.99
CA LEU A 279 -13.15 11.38 -16.96
C LEU A 279 -12.01 11.18 -15.96
N ALA A 280 -12.19 10.41 -14.90
CA ALA A 280 -11.19 10.23 -13.86
C ALA A 280 -9.85 9.68 -14.40
N LEU A 281 -9.90 8.66 -15.26
CA LEU A 281 -8.68 8.07 -15.84
C LEU A 281 -7.95 9.02 -16.80
N PRO A 282 -8.60 9.71 -17.76
CA PRO A 282 -7.94 10.72 -18.60
C PRO A 282 -7.33 11.89 -17.80
N ILE A 283 -8.08 12.43 -16.82
CA ILE A 283 -7.59 13.53 -15.96
C ILE A 283 -6.36 13.05 -15.20
N PHE A 284 -6.44 11.87 -14.63
CA PHE A 284 -5.33 11.26 -13.93
C PHE A 284 -4.09 11.06 -14.83
N ALA A 285 -4.28 10.51 -16.03
CA ALA A 285 -3.20 10.33 -17.00
C ALA A 285 -2.55 11.67 -17.37
N PHE A 286 -3.34 12.73 -17.53
CA PHE A 286 -2.84 14.07 -17.80
C PHE A 286 -2.04 14.65 -16.62
N VAL A 287 -2.55 14.53 -15.39
CA VAL A 287 -1.85 15.00 -14.16
C VAL A 287 -0.51 14.27 -14.01
N MET A 288 -0.49 12.97 -14.22
CA MET A 288 0.74 12.18 -14.12
C MET A 288 1.71 12.50 -15.24
N TRP A 289 1.23 12.68 -16.47
CA TRP A 289 2.06 13.12 -17.58
C TRP A 289 2.72 14.47 -17.27
N LEU A 290 1.96 15.43 -16.71
CA LEU A 290 2.49 16.74 -16.33
C LEU A 290 3.59 16.60 -15.26
N ILE A 291 3.39 15.77 -14.24
CA ILE A 291 4.39 15.54 -13.18
C ILE A 291 5.66 14.95 -13.78
N TYR A 292 5.55 13.93 -14.63
CA TYR A 292 6.71 13.31 -15.25
C TYR A 292 7.41 14.26 -16.22
N TYR A 293 6.66 15.07 -16.95
CA TYR A 293 7.22 16.11 -17.81
C TYR A 293 8.07 17.10 -17.00
N LEU A 294 7.56 17.55 -15.85
CA LEU A 294 8.29 18.47 -14.97
C LEU A 294 9.49 17.80 -14.29
N ALA A 295 9.34 16.56 -13.80
CA ALA A 295 10.38 15.88 -13.04
C ALA A 295 11.47 15.27 -13.90
N ILE A 296 11.12 14.72 -15.09
CA ILE A 296 12.04 13.90 -15.90
C ILE A 296 12.47 14.60 -17.19
N GLN A 297 11.67 15.51 -17.77
CA GLN A 297 12.00 16.12 -19.05
C GLN A 297 12.41 17.60 -18.98
N THR A 298 12.17 18.27 -17.86
CA THR A 298 12.46 19.71 -17.75
C THR A 298 13.29 20.05 -16.53
N VAL A 299 12.64 20.49 -15.45
CA VAL A 299 13.30 21.02 -14.25
C VAL A 299 14.21 19.98 -13.57
N GLY A 300 13.74 18.73 -13.49
CA GLY A 300 14.53 17.68 -12.86
C GLY A 300 15.78 17.34 -13.65
N THR A 301 15.66 17.22 -14.99
CA THR A 301 16.78 16.89 -15.87
C THR A 301 17.82 18.00 -15.91
N MET A 302 17.40 19.28 -16.03
CA MET A 302 18.35 20.39 -15.94
C MET A 302 19.24 20.33 -14.68
N GLY A 303 18.65 20.00 -13.54
CA GLY A 303 19.41 19.85 -12.29
C GLY A 303 20.33 18.63 -12.30
N THR A 304 19.85 17.52 -12.87
CA THR A 304 20.61 16.26 -13.00
C THR A 304 21.80 16.43 -13.94
N ASP A 305 21.59 17.01 -15.13
CA ASP A 305 22.66 17.24 -16.10
C ASP A 305 23.71 18.19 -15.54
N TRP A 306 23.29 19.26 -14.85
CA TRP A 306 24.24 20.16 -14.20
C TRP A 306 25.08 19.45 -13.14
N ILE A 307 24.49 18.59 -12.34
CA ILE A 307 25.22 17.82 -11.30
C ILE A 307 26.13 16.78 -11.96
N ASN A 308 25.64 16.01 -12.92
CA ASN A 308 26.39 14.91 -13.53
C ASN A 308 27.50 15.46 -14.44
N ASP A 309 27.20 16.38 -15.35
CA ASP A 309 28.17 16.81 -16.36
C ASP A 309 29.11 17.88 -15.82
N THR A 310 28.56 18.88 -15.11
CA THR A 310 29.37 20.03 -14.66
C THR A 310 30.07 19.74 -13.34
N LEU A 311 29.34 19.25 -12.32
CA LEU A 311 29.89 19.10 -10.98
C LEU A 311 30.76 17.83 -10.85
N PHE A 312 30.18 16.66 -11.17
CA PHE A 312 30.84 15.37 -11.02
C PHE A 312 31.58 14.90 -12.28
N GLY A 313 31.19 15.35 -13.48
CA GLY A 313 31.84 14.99 -14.73
C GLY A 313 33.11 15.80 -15.02
N THR A 314 33.11 17.10 -14.70
CA THR A 314 34.23 17.99 -15.06
C THR A 314 34.86 18.65 -13.84
N TRP A 315 34.12 19.44 -13.09
CA TRP A 315 34.68 20.33 -12.07
C TRP A 315 35.38 19.57 -10.92
N LEU A 316 34.72 18.60 -10.34
CA LEU A 316 35.25 17.84 -9.19
C LEU A 316 36.42 16.93 -9.59
N PRO A 317 36.33 16.13 -10.68
CA PRO A 317 37.44 15.30 -11.13
C PRO A 317 38.68 16.11 -11.50
N GLU A 318 38.54 17.25 -12.20
CA GLU A 318 39.70 18.09 -12.54
C GLU A 318 40.38 18.69 -11.31
N HIS A 319 39.63 19.24 -10.35
CA HIS A 319 40.21 19.88 -9.17
C HIS A 319 40.85 18.85 -8.22
N VAL A 320 40.14 17.76 -7.98
CA VAL A 320 40.66 16.69 -7.13
C VAL A 320 41.82 15.98 -7.80
N GLY A 321 41.73 15.71 -9.12
CA GLY A 321 42.82 15.11 -9.89
C GLY A 321 44.11 15.93 -9.85
N ARG A 322 44.03 17.26 -10.00
CA ARG A 322 45.17 18.17 -9.85
C ARG A 322 45.80 18.10 -8.46
N LEU A 323 44.96 18.15 -7.42
CA LEU A 323 45.46 18.04 -6.03
C LEU A 323 46.11 16.70 -5.74
N LEU A 324 45.54 15.60 -6.24
CA LEU A 324 46.13 14.27 -6.07
C LEU A 324 47.48 14.12 -6.83
N ALA A 325 47.55 14.74 -8.02
CA ALA A 325 48.80 14.78 -8.80
C ALA A 325 49.89 15.64 -8.11
N GLU A 326 49.53 16.80 -7.57
CA GLU A 326 50.45 17.66 -6.79
C GLU A 326 50.99 16.94 -5.53
N TRP A 327 50.15 16.13 -4.88
CA TRP A 327 50.52 15.34 -3.69
C TRP A 327 51.23 14.03 -4.04
N GLN A 328 51.46 13.76 -5.34
CA GLN A 328 52.10 12.54 -5.85
C GLN A 328 51.47 11.25 -5.27
N VAL A 329 50.15 11.24 -5.17
CA VAL A 329 49.39 10.09 -4.70
C VAL A 329 49.55 8.94 -5.69
N ALA A 330 49.67 7.69 -5.21
CA ALA A 330 49.77 6.52 -6.06
C ALA A 330 48.62 6.38 -7.04
N GLU A 331 48.89 5.95 -8.29
CA GLU A 331 47.90 5.87 -9.37
C GLU A 331 46.61 5.10 -8.99
N TRP A 332 46.77 3.93 -8.35
CA TRP A 332 45.62 3.14 -7.91
C TRP A 332 44.70 3.89 -6.92
N MET A 333 45.29 4.76 -6.08
CA MET A 333 44.52 5.57 -5.12
C MET A 333 43.85 6.76 -5.83
N GLN A 334 44.47 7.33 -6.85
CA GLN A 334 43.84 8.36 -7.70
C GLN A 334 42.62 7.78 -8.42
N GLU A 335 42.76 6.59 -9.01
CA GLU A 335 41.67 5.89 -9.66
C GLU A 335 40.54 5.53 -8.68
N LEU A 336 40.84 5.06 -7.48
CA LEU A 336 39.85 4.80 -6.44
C LEU A 336 39.06 6.05 -6.06
N ILE A 337 39.79 7.18 -5.90
CA ILE A 337 39.11 8.44 -5.50
C ILE A 337 38.27 9.00 -6.64
N LEU A 338 38.80 9.04 -7.86
CA LEU A 338 38.12 9.63 -9.00
C LEU A 338 36.99 8.71 -9.51
N ASN A 339 37.32 7.47 -9.84
CA ASN A 339 36.38 6.54 -10.52
C ASN A 339 35.55 5.70 -9.54
N GLY A 340 36.06 5.48 -8.31
CA GLY A 340 35.29 4.76 -7.28
C GLY A 340 34.43 5.69 -6.41
N ILE A 341 35.08 6.68 -5.75
CA ILE A 341 34.41 7.51 -4.74
C ILE A 341 33.62 8.65 -5.39
N ILE A 342 34.26 9.47 -6.22
CA ILE A 342 33.61 10.65 -6.84
C ILE A 342 32.51 10.21 -7.78
N ALA A 343 32.78 9.24 -8.64
CA ALA A 343 31.77 8.69 -9.54
C ALA A 343 30.61 8.01 -8.76
N GLY A 344 30.91 7.28 -7.68
CA GLY A 344 29.90 6.66 -6.83
C GLY A 344 29.01 7.67 -6.09
N VAL A 345 29.58 8.77 -5.59
CA VAL A 345 28.81 9.89 -5.01
C VAL A 345 28.01 10.61 -6.06
N GLY A 346 28.60 10.84 -7.25
CA GLY A 346 27.93 11.43 -8.42
C GLY A 346 26.69 10.65 -8.83
N ALA A 347 26.81 9.34 -8.93
CA ALA A 347 25.70 8.44 -9.23
C ALA A 347 24.51 8.56 -8.25
N VAL A 348 24.78 8.88 -6.98
CA VAL A 348 23.70 9.10 -5.97
C VAL A 348 23.11 10.50 -6.08
N LEU A 349 23.97 11.52 -6.10
CA LEU A 349 23.54 12.92 -6.08
C LEU A 349 22.99 13.39 -7.43
N GLY A 350 23.43 12.76 -8.52
CA GLY A 350 22.94 13.04 -9.87
C GLY A 350 21.44 12.91 -10.03
N PHE A 351 20.84 11.89 -9.40
CA PHE A 351 19.37 11.69 -9.45
C PHE A 351 18.58 12.52 -8.45
N LEU A 352 19.26 13.17 -7.51
CA LEU A 352 18.59 13.89 -6.43
C LEU A 352 17.67 15.03 -6.92
N PRO A 353 18.03 15.85 -7.92
CA PRO A 353 17.15 16.91 -8.42
C PRO A 353 15.84 16.37 -8.99
N GLN A 354 15.90 15.32 -9.82
CA GLN A 354 14.70 14.68 -10.35
C GLN A 354 13.80 14.15 -9.25
N LEU A 355 14.38 13.50 -8.23
CA LEU A 355 13.63 12.99 -7.08
C LEU A 355 13.03 14.09 -6.23
N ILE A 356 13.71 15.22 -6.04
CA ILE A 356 13.18 16.38 -5.30
C ILE A 356 11.94 16.93 -6.01
N VAL A 357 12.01 17.16 -7.32
CA VAL A 357 10.86 17.65 -8.10
C VAL A 357 9.70 16.65 -8.04
N LEU A 358 9.99 15.35 -8.19
CA LEU A 358 8.98 14.29 -8.11
C LEU A 358 8.31 14.27 -6.73
N PHE A 359 9.10 14.30 -5.63
CA PHE A 359 8.55 14.31 -4.27
C PHE A 359 7.73 15.56 -3.98
N LEU A 360 8.15 16.71 -4.49
CA LEU A 360 7.42 17.97 -4.36
C LEU A 360 6.04 17.88 -5.03
N CYS A 361 5.98 17.40 -6.28
CA CYS A 361 4.73 17.22 -7.01
C CYS A 361 3.83 16.17 -6.35
N LEU A 362 4.37 15.04 -5.91
CA LEU A 362 3.60 14.00 -5.24
C LEU A 362 3.08 14.46 -3.88
N SER A 363 3.90 15.17 -3.08
CA SER A 363 3.45 15.74 -1.81
C SER A 363 2.37 16.80 -2.00
N PHE A 364 2.43 17.56 -3.10
CA PHE A 364 1.36 18.50 -3.48
C PHE A 364 0.04 17.77 -3.75
N LEU A 365 0.05 16.69 -4.54
CA LEU A 365 -1.15 15.90 -4.84
C LEU A 365 -1.71 15.19 -3.61
N GLU A 366 -0.83 14.74 -2.72
CA GLU A 366 -1.21 14.09 -1.46
C GLU A 366 -1.87 15.10 -0.52
N ASP A 367 -1.26 16.26 -0.32
CA ASP A 367 -1.74 17.30 0.58
C ASP A 367 -3.06 17.93 0.10
N CYS A 368 -3.26 18.14 -1.22
CA CYS A 368 -4.52 18.65 -1.74
C CYS A 368 -5.68 17.63 -1.70
N GLY A 369 -5.42 16.36 -1.38
CA GLY A 369 -6.42 15.30 -1.30
C GLY A 369 -6.77 14.61 -2.63
N TYR A 370 -6.07 14.90 -3.72
CA TYR A 370 -6.34 14.29 -5.04
C TYR A 370 -6.04 12.78 -5.06
N MET A 371 -4.99 12.35 -4.35
CA MET A 371 -4.58 10.92 -4.32
C MET A 371 -5.68 10.01 -3.74
N ALA A 372 -6.45 10.50 -2.77
CA ALA A 372 -7.56 9.76 -2.19
C ALA A 372 -8.66 9.45 -3.22
N ARG A 373 -8.96 10.41 -4.12
CA ARG A 373 -9.98 10.25 -5.17
C ARG A 373 -9.58 9.20 -6.20
N ILE A 374 -8.33 9.23 -6.61
CA ILE A 374 -7.79 8.24 -7.55
C ILE A 374 -7.82 6.84 -6.95
N ALA A 375 -7.42 6.70 -5.68
CA ALA A 375 -7.52 5.42 -4.99
C ALA A 375 -8.97 4.90 -4.95
N PHE A 376 -9.93 5.78 -4.69
CA PHE A 376 -11.36 5.43 -4.70
C PHE A 376 -11.84 4.96 -6.08
N VAL A 377 -11.50 5.69 -7.15
CA VAL A 377 -11.88 5.31 -8.53
C VAL A 377 -11.28 3.97 -8.93
N MET A 378 -10.03 3.72 -8.54
CA MET A 378 -9.29 2.51 -8.90
C MET A 378 -9.66 1.29 -8.04
N ASP A 379 -10.27 1.49 -6.86
CA ASP A 379 -10.59 0.40 -5.94
C ASP A 379 -11.45 -0.69 -6.60
N ARG A 380 -12.50 -0.30 -7.31
CA ARG A 380 -13.37 -1.25 -8.01
C ARG A 380 -12.65 -2.12 -9.03
N LEU A 381 -11.59 -1.57 -9.68
CA LEU A 381 -10.80 -2.30 -10.66
C LEU A 381 -9.83 -3.26 -9.97
N PHE A 382 -9.12 -2.77 -8.93
CA PHE A 382 -8.07 -3.52 -8.25
C PHE A 382 -8.62 -4.68 -7.41
N ARG A 383 -9.79 -4.54 -6.80
CA ARG A 383 -10.47 -5.64 -6.09
C ARG A 383 -10.72 -6.85 -6.97
N LYS A 384 -11.06 -6.67 -8.25
CA LYS A 384 -11.21 -7.79 -9.18
C LYS A 384 -9.94 -8.64 -9.34
N PHE A 385 -8.78 -8.05 -9.06
CA PHE A 385 -7.48 -8.71 -9.13
C PHE A 385 -6.94 -9.13 -7.75
N GLY A 386 -7.75 -9.02 -6.69
CA GLY A 386 -7.36 -9.38 -5.33
C GLY A 386 -6.44 -8.35 -4.65
N LEU A 387 -6.37 -7.12 -5.16
CA LEU A 387 -5.59 -6.02 -4.62
C LEU A 387 -6.55 -4.96 -4.05
N SER A 388 -6.15 -4.27 -2.96
CA SER A 388 -6.93 -3.14 -2.46
C SER A 388 -6.75 -1.91 -3.35
N GLY A 389 -7.72 -1.01 -3.40
CA GLY A 389 -7.60 0.24 -4.15
C GLY A 389 -6.44 1.13 -3.69
N LYS A 390 -6.08 1.04 -2.39
CA LYS A 390 -4.89 1.72 -1.85
C LYS A 390 -3.59 1.22 -2.48
N SER A 391 -3.54 -0.01 -3.03
CA SER A 391 -2.37 -0.57 -3.71
C SER A 391 -2.03 0.15 -5.01
N PHE A 392 -3.00 0.83 -5.62
CA PHE A 392 -2.77 1.58 -6.86
C PHE A 392 -1.79 2.74 -6.67
N ILE A 393 -1.88 3.48 -5.56
CA ILE A 393 -1.01 4.63 -5.26
C ILE A 393 0.47 4.25 -5.24
N PRO A 394 0.92 3.24 -4.46
CA PRO A 394 2.28 2.72 -4.52
C PRO A 394 2.76 2.33 -5.91
N MET A 395 1.93 1.61 -6.68
CA MET A 395 2.29 1.16 -8.02
C MET A 395 2.45 2.33 -9.00
N LEU A 396 1.60 3.34 -8.86
CA LEU A 396 1.69 4.54 -9.65
C LEU A 396 2.97 5.32 -9.36
N ILE A 397 3.26 5.57 -8.09
CA ILE A 397 4.48 6.26 -7.67
C ILE A 397 5.71 5.49 -8.16
N ALA A 398 5.63 4.16 -8.20
CA ALA A 398 6.71 3.30 -8.69
C ALA A 398 7.00 3.46 -10.18
N THR A 399 6.09 3.99 -11.00
CA THR A 399 6.38 4.33 -12.41
C THR A 399 7.47 5.39 -12.52
N GLY A 400 7.55 6.32 -11.57
CA GLY A 400 8.66 7.27 -11.47
C GLY A 400 9.89 6.63 -10.79
N CYS A 401 9.71 6.12 -9.57
CA CYS A 401 10.78 5.47 -8.81
C CYS A 401 10.22 4.40 -7.87
N GLY A 402 10.85 3.22 -7.85
CA GLY A 402 10.43 2.10 -6.99
C GLY A 402 10.58 2.38 -5.49
N VAL A 403 11.57 3.20 -5.07
CA VAL A 403 11.80 3.51 -3.66
C VAL A 403 10.62 4.22 -3.01
N PRO A 404 10.17 5.39 -3.50
CA PRO A 404 9.00 6.05 -2.94
C PRO A 404 7.71 5.24 -3.16
N GLY A 405 7.62 4.47 -4.26
CA GLY A 405 6.51 3.55 -4.48
C GLY A 405 6.36 2.54 -3.35
N VAL A 406 7.44 1.85 -2.98
CA VAL A 406 7.44 0.92 -1.84
C VAL A 406 7.16 1.64 -0.52
N MET A 407 7.72 2.83 -0.29
CA MET A 407 7.47 3.60 0.92
C MET A 407 6.00 4.05 1.06
N ALA A 408 5.31 4.28 -0.04
CA ALA A 408 3.91 4.67 -0.05
C ALA A 408 2.97 3.55 0.41
N THR A 409 3.42 2.29 0.43
CA THR A 409 2.62 1.15 0.94
C THR A 409 2.27 1.26 2.42
N ARG A 410 2.88 2.17 3.17
CA ARG A 410 2.54 2.46 4.58
C ARG A 410 1.10 2.91 4.77
N THR A 411 0.48 3.46 3.73
CA THR A 411 -0.92 3.89 3.76
C THR A 411 -1.90 2.72 3.73
N ILE A 412 -1.40 1.49 3.51
CA ILE A 412 -2.20 0.26 3.50
C ILE A 412 -2.20 -0.32 4.92
N GLU A 413 -3.36 -0.33 5.55
CA GLU A 413 -3.55 -0.77 6.94
C GLU A 413 -3.43 -2.29 7.09
N ASN A 414 -4.06 -3.04 6.18
CA ASN A 414 -4.00 -4.50 6.19
C ASN A 414 -2.58 -4.98 5.86
N GLU A 415 -1.96 -5.71 6.78
CA GLU A 415 -0.57 -6.17 6.66
C GLU A 415 -0.36 -7.13 5.49
N GLN A 416 -1.33 -8.02 5.21
CA GLN A 416 -1.25 -8.97 4.10
C GLN A 416 -1.32 -8.25 2.75
N ASP A 417 -2.25 -7.31 2.60
CA ASP A 417 -2.38 -6.49 1.39
C ASP A 417 -1.17 -5.57 1.21
N ARG A 418 -0.62 -5.03 2.29
CA ARG A 418 0.61 -4.24 2.27
C ARG A 418 1.80 -5.06 1.79
N ARG A 419 2.02 -6.26 2.34
CA ARG A 419 3.09 -7.16 1.92
C ARG A 419 2.94 -7.58 0.48
N LEU A 420 1.73 -7.96 0.06
CA LEU A 420 1.43 -8.29 -1.33
C LEU A 420 1.76 -7.12 -2.26
N THR A 421 1.30 -5.92 -1.91
CA THR A 421 1.57 -4.70 -2.68
C THR A 421 3.06 -4.42 -2.79
N ILE A 422 3.83 -4.53 -1.70
CA ILE A 422 5.30 -4.35 -1.73
C ILE A 422 5.95 -5.32 -2.73
N MET A 423 5.51 -6.59 -2.76
CA MET A 423 6.08 -7.61 -3.65
C MET A 423 5.86 -7.32 -5.12
N VAL A 424 4.74 -6.69 -5.49
CA VAL A 424 4.35 -6.50 -6.89
C VAL A 424 4.60 -5.07 -7.41
N THR A 425 4.73 -4.09 -6.53
CA THR A 425 4.87 -2.66 -6.89
C THR A 425 6.06 -2.41 -7.83
N THR A 426 7.17 -3.11 -7.64
CA THR A 426 8.40 -2.91 -8.42
C THR A 426 8.40 -3.59 -9.78
N PHE A 427 7.37 -4.36 -10.14
CA PHE A 427 7.17 -4.83 -11.52
C PHE A 427 6.81 -3.69 -12.47
N MET A 428 6.25 -2.60 -11.95
CA MET A 428 6.01 -1.42 -12.75
C MET A 428 7.35 -0.83 -13.24
N PRO A 429 7.49 -0.58 -14.56
CA PRO A 429 8.70 0.04 -15.09
C PRO A 429 8.88 1.45 -14.52
N CYS A 430 10.01 1.71 -13.86
CA CYS A 430 10.40 3.03 -13.37
C CYS A 430 11.28 3.76 -14.40
N SER A 431 11.56 5.05 -14.18
CA SER A 431 12.40 5.85 -15.07
C SER A 431 13.78 5.22 -15.34
N ALA A 432 14.41 4.62 -14.32
CA ALA A 432 15.71 3.94 -14.44
C ALA A 432 15.68 2.69 -15.37
N LYS A 433 14.50 2.17 -15.69
CA LYS A 433 14.33 1.05 -16.64
C LYS A 433 14.09 1.54 -18.08
N LEU A 434 13.83 2.83 -18.30
CA LEU A 434 13.59 3.38 -19.64
C LEU A 434 14.77 3.22 -20.58
N PRO A 435 16.03 3.45 -20.15
CA PRO A 435 17.19 3.29 -21.04
C PRO A 435 17.28 1.88 -21.64
N ILE A 436 17.13 0.82 -20.84
CA ILE A 436 17.18 -0.55 -21.38
C ILE A 436 15.99 -0.86 -22.31
N ILE A 437 14.80 -0.27 -22.05
CA ILE A 437 13.66 -0.38 -22.97
C ILE A 437 14.00 0.27 -24.30
N ALA A 438 14.58 1.48 -24.26
CA ALA A 438 14.99 2.21 -25.45
C ALA A 438 16.11 1.49 -26.23
N LEU A 439 17.10 0.94 -25.51
CA LEU A 439 18.19 0.16 -26.10
C LEU A 439 17.65 -1.04 -26.88
N VAL A 440 16.82 -1.87 -26.25
CA VAL A 440 16.30 -3.10 -26.88
C VAL A 440 15.33 -2.74 -28.02
N ALA A 441 14.42 -1.79 -27.81
CA ALA A 441 13.48 -1.35 -28.85
C ALA A 441 14.20 -0.73 -30.05
N GLY A 442 15.21 0.11 -29.82
CA GLY A 442 15.96 0.76 -30.87
C GLY A 442 16.90 -0.17 -31.62
N ALA A 443 17.65 -1.01 -30.91
CA ALA A 443 18.63 -1.89 -31.55
C ALA A 443 17.98 -3.04 -32.32
N PHE A 444 16.97 -3.71 -31.77
CA PHE A 444 16.42 -4.94 -32.36
C PHE A 444 15.08 -4.76 -33.06
N PHE A 445 14.33 -3.71 -32.73
CA PHE A 445 12.97 -3.48 -33.24
C PHE A 445 12.74 -2.05 -33.79
N PRO A 446 13.62 -1.51 -34.64
CA PRO A 446 13.57 -0.12 -35.06
C PRO A 446 12.29 0.28 -35.80
N HIS A 447 11.56 -0.68 -36.37
CA HIS A 447 10.31 -0.45 -37.11
C HIS A 447 9.05 -0.86 -36.32
N GLN A 448 9.20 -1.25 -35.06
CA GLN A 448 8.10 -1.79 -34.23
C GLN A 448 7.86 -0.90 -33.00
N SER A 449 7.12 0.19 -33.20
CA SER A 449 6.83 1.17 -32.12
C SER A 449 6.04 0.61 -30.90
N TRP A 450 5.45 -0.58 -31.04
CA TRP A 450 4.71 -1.23 -29.95
C TRP A 450 5.60 -1.91 -28.89
N VAL A 451 6.89 -2.13 -29.18
CA VAL A 451 7.81 -2.86 -28.27
C VAL A 451 8.07 -2.09 -27.00
N ALA A 452 8.28 -0.77 -27.05
CA ALA A 452 8.46 0.03 -25.84
C ALA A 452 7.20 0.06 -24.96
N PRO A 453 5.96 0.29 -25.46
CA PRO A 453 4.75 0.12 -24.69
C PRO A 453 4.55 -1.30 -24.13
N SER A 454 4.96 -2.34 -24.85
CA SER A 454 4.79 -3.74 -24.40
C SER A 454 5.50 -4.02 -23.08
N ALA A 455 6.59 -3.33 -22.78
CA ALA A 455 7.30 -3.43 -21.51
C ALA A 455 6.42 -3.01 -20.31
N TYR A 456 5.61 -1.95 -20.48
CA TYR A 456 4.64 -1.52 -19.46
C TYR A 456 3.49 -2.52 -19.33
N PHE A 457 2.98 -3.04 -20.44
CA PHE A 457 1.94 -4.09 -20.40
C PHE A 457 2.45 -5.36 -19.76
N LEU A 458 3.72 -5.74 -19.96
CA LEU A 458 4.36 -6.87 -19.30
C LEU A 458 4.39 -6.68 -17.77
N GLY A 459 4.80 -5.49 -17.31
CA GLY A 459 4.79 -5.14 -15.89
C GLY A 459 3.39 -5.19 -15.28
N MET A 460 2.39 -4.58 -15.94
CA MET A 460 0.98 -4.63 -15.49
C MET A 460 0.43 -6.06 -15.46
N THR A 461 0.71 -6.86 -16.48
CA THR A 461 0.30 -8.27 -16.53
C THR A 461 0.92 -9.07 -15.40
N ALA A 462 2.21 -8.83 -15.08
CA ALA A 462 2.89 -9.46 -13.95
C ALA A 462 2.26 -9.06 -12.60
N ILE A 463 1.83 -7.82 -12.43
CA ILE A 463 1.11 -7.34 -11.23
C ILE A 463 -0.23 -8.06 -11.09
N ILE A 464 -1.04 -8.08 -12.14
CA ILE A 464 -2.36 -8.73 -12.15
C ILE A 464 -2.22 -10.24 -11.87
N PHE A 465 -1.30 -10.89 -12.58
CA PHE A 465 -1.02 -12.32 -12.37
C PHE A 465 -0.62 -12.60 -10.93
N SER A 466 0.31 -11.80 -10.38
CA SER A 466 0.80 -11.96 -9.01
C SER A 466 -0.29 -11.68 -7.98
N GLY A 467 -1.11 -10.66 -8.19
CA GLY A 467 -2.25 -10.35 -7.32
C GLY A 467 -3.20 -11.53 -7.21
N ILE A 468 -3.66 -12.06 -8.35
CA ILE A 468 -4.57 -13.21 -8.40
C ILE A 468 -3.90 -14.48 -7.84
N SER A 469 -2.66 -14.76 -8.24
CA SER A 469 -1.94 -15.98 -7.88
C SER A 469 -1.59 -16.03 -6.40
N LEU A 470 -1.04 -14.94 -5.84
CA LEU A 470 -0.63 -14.88 -4.44
C LEU A 470 -1.82 -14.88 -3.48
N LYS A 471 -2.93 -14.22 -3.81
CA LYS A 471 -4.18 -14.28 -3.02
C LYS A 471 -4.74 -15.70 -2.89
N LYS A 472 -4.46 -16.58 -3.85
CA LYS A 472 -4.86 -17.99 -3.78
C LYS A 472 -3.94 -18.85 -2.89
N THR A 473 -2.83 -18.29 -2.42
CA THR A 473 -1.91 -18.96 -1.50
C THR A 473 -2.34 -18.77 -0.04
N ARG A 474 -2.00 -19.73 0.83
CA ARG A 474 -2.28 -19.65 2.27
C ARG A 474 -1.69 -18.41 2.96
N LEU A 475 -0.60 -17.85 2.43
CA LEU A 475 0.11 -16.72 3.01
C LEU A 475 -0.64 -15.39 2.85
N PHE A 476 -1.45 -15.25 1.79
CA PHE A 476 -2.18 -14.04 1.43
C PHE A 476 -3.69 -14.27 1.28
N ALA A 477 -4.16 -15.49 1.63
CA ALA A 477 -5.59 -15.81 1.61
C ALA A 477 -6.31 -14.99 2.67
N GLY A 478 -7.30 -14.21 2.25
CA GLY A 478 -8.14 -13.36 3.10
C GLY A 478 -8.96 -12.43 2.20
N GLU A 479 -10.07 -11.96 2.72
CA GLU A 479 -10.87 -10.97 2.02
C GLU A 479 -10.11 -9.63 1.98
N THR A 480 -10.20 -8.93 0.86
CA THR A 480 -9.68 -7.56 0.76
C THR A 480 -10.56 -6.68 1.63
N ALA A 481 -9.95 -6.00 2.61
CA ALA A 481 -10.70 -5.06 3.44
C ALA A 481 -11.51 -4.08 2.58
N PRO A 482 -12.80 -3.88 2.90
CA PRO A 482 -13.62 -2.93 2.16
C PRO A 482 -12.98 -1.54 2.22
N PHE A 483 -12.89 -0.90 1.07
CA PHE A 483 -12.28 0.42 0.96
C PHE A 483 -13.27 1.49 1.45
N ILE A 484 -13.32 1.69 2.76
CA ILE A 484 -14.06 2.79 3.37
C ILE A 484 -13.05 3.92 3.61
N MET A 485 -12.90 4.83 2.65
CA MET A 485 -12.03 5.99 2.82
C MET A 485 -12.84 7.29 2.74
N GLU A 486 -12.64 8.16 3.72
CA GLU A 486 -13.12 9.53 3.63
C GLU A 486 -12.39 10.23 2.49
N LEU A 487 -13.14 10.80 1.56
CA LEU A 487 -12.58 11.74 0.62
C LEU A 487 -12.39 13.06 1.39
N PRO A 488 -11.16 13.40 1.81
CA PRO A 488 -10.93 14.65 2.56
C PRO A 488 -11.34 15.83 1.69
N ALA A 489 -11.94 16.88 2.25
CA ALA A 489 -12.25 18.09 1.47
C ALA A 489 -10.99 18.61 0.78
N TYR A 490 -11.12 19.10 -0.47
CA TYR A 490 -10.00 19.77 -1.11
C TYR A 490 -9.62 21.02 -0.31
N HIS A 491 -8.32 21.15 -0.06
CA HIS A 491 -7.77 22.33 0.56
C HIS A 491 -6.54 22.82 -0.18
N PHE A 492 -6.27 24.09 -0.08
CA PHE A 492 -5.06 24.64 -0.66
C PHE A 492 -3.85 24.06 0.07
N PRO A 493 -2.89 23.50 -0.68
CA PRO A 493 -1.71 22.88 -0.07
C PRO A 493 -0.88 23.85 0.76
N GLN A 494 -0.39 23.38 1.89
CA GLN A 494 0.46 24.16 2.77
C GLN A 494 1.92 24.02 2.34
N TRP A 495 2.48 25.05 1.73
CA TRP A 495 3.85 25.04 1.19
C TRP A 495 4.92 24.59 2.18
N LEU A 496 4.83 25.01 3.44
CA LEU A 496 5.76 24.59 4.49
C LEU A 496 5.70 23.07 4.75
N THR A 497 4.51 22.49 4.73
CA THR A 497 4.30 21.06 4.91
C THR A 497 4.88 20.28 3.74
N ILE A 498 4.61 20.73 2.49
CA ILE A 498 5.15 20.12 1.28
C ILE A 498 6.67 20.14 1.24
N LEU A 499 7.28 21.31 1.52
CA LEU A 499 8.73 21.46 1.54
C LEU A 499 9.37 20.60 2.62
N ARG A 500 8.78 20.52 3.81
CA ARG A 500 9.27 19.65 4.89
C ARG A 500 9.17 18.17 4.52
N GLN A 501 8.04 17.73 3.99
CA GLN A 501 7.87 16.34 3.52
C GLN A 501 8.87 15.99 2.40
N THR A 502 9.04 16.89 1.43
CA THR A 502 10.03 16.73 0.35
C THR A 502 11.45 16.62 0.90
N TYR A 503 11.83 17.50 1.83
CA TYR A 503 13.14 17.44 2.48
C TYR A 503 13.35 16.14 3.27
N ASP A 504 12.37 15.73 4.07
CA ASP A 504 12.48 14.49 4.87
C ASP A 504 12.57 13.23 4.00
N ARG A 505 11.81 13.17 2.90
CA ARG A 505 11.88 12.10 1.90
C ARG A 505 13.24 12.08 1.19
N SER A 506 13.72 13.24 0.73
CA SER A 506 15.03 13.37 0.04
C SER A 506 16.19 13.04 0.98
N LYS A 507 16.18 13.55 2.20
CA LYS A 507 17.18 13.22 3.24
C LYS A 507 17.19 11.74 3.57
N SER A 508 16.03 11.13 3.69
CA SER A 508 15.91 9.69 3.94
C SER A 508 16.48 8.87 2.78
N PHE A 509 16.24 9.30 1.53
CA PHE A 509 16.84 8.68 0.34
C PHE A 509 18.36 8.77 0.36
N VAL A 510 18.94 9.96 0.47
CA VAL A 510 20.40 10.15 0.48
C VAL A 510 21.06 9.37 1.60
N LYS A 511 20.52 9.44 2.82
CA LYS A 511 21.12 8.77 3.98
C LYS A 511 21.06 7.24 3.90
N LYS A 512 20.01 6.66 3.31
CA LYS A 512 19.76 5.20 3.34
C LYS A 512 20.10 4.53 2.02
N ALA A 513 19.54 5.01 0.92
CA ALA A 513 19.80 4.44 -0.39
C ALA A 513 21.16 4.88 -0.90
N GLY A 514 21.52 6.15 -0.70
CA GLY A 514 22.82 6.67 -1.10
C GLY A 514 24.01 5.93 -0.50
N THR A 515 23.94 5.57 0.79
CA THR A 515 25.02 4.78 1.43
C THR A 515 25.19 3.41 0.77
N ILE A 516 24.09 2.72 0.48
CA ILE A 516 24.12 1.39 -0.14
C ILE A 516 24.66 1.48 -1.57
N ILE A 517 24.17 2.44 -2.37
CA ILE A 517 24.62 2.65 -3.75
C ILE A 517 26.11 2.99 -3.75
N PHE A 518 26.55 3.91 -2.90
CA PHE A 518 27.93 4.32 -2.78
C PHE A 518 28.87 3.14 -2.50
N VAL A 519 28.58 2.34 -1.45
CA VAL A 519 29.39 1.17 -1.11
C VAL A 519 29.39 0.15 -2.25
N SER A 520 28.21 -0.08 -2.86
CA SER A 520 28.11 -1.02 -3.99
C SER A 520 28.89 -0.55 -5.23
N SER A 521 28.90 0.75 -5.52
CA SER A 521 29.67 1.32 -6.64
C SER A 521 31.17 1.10 -6.46
N ILE A 522 31.68 1.30 -5.23
CA ILE A 522 33.10 1.03 -4.93
C ILE A 522 33.42 -0.47 -5.09
N VAL A 523 32.55 -1.36 -4.60
CA VAL A 523 32.75 -2.81 -4.72
C VAL A 523 32.74 -3.25 -6.18
N ILE A 524 31.82 -2.70 -6.99
CA ILE A 524 31.74 -3.02 -8.42
C ILE A 524 32.94 -2.47 -9.15
N TRP A 525 33.33 -1.21 -8.93
CA TRP A 525 34.53 -0.63 -9.50
C TRP A 525 35.76 -1.49 -9.21
N PHE A 526 35.97 -1.86 -7.94
CA PHE A 526 37.09 -2.73 -7.58
C PHE A 526 37.02 -4.09 -8.28
N SER A 527 35.84 -4.71 -8.31
CA SER A 527 35.63 -6.02 -8.93
C SER A 527 35.75 -6.01 -10.46
N SER A 528 35.51 -4.87 -11.11
CA SER A 528 35.67 -4.72 -12.57
C SER A 528 37.09 -4.38 -13.00
N SER A 529 37.87 -3.72 -12.13
CA SER A 529 39.22 -3.23 -12.45
C SER A 529 40.36 -4.16 -12.00
N TYR A 530 40.07 -5.07 -11.04
CA TYR A 530 41.09 -5.90 -10.44
C TYR A 530 40.80 -7.41 -10.52
N ASN A 531 41.89 -8.22 -10.55
CA ASN A 531 41.82 -9.68 -10.41
C ASN A 531 41.91 -10.10 -8.92
N PHE A 532 41.82 -11.42 -8.64
CA PHE A 532 41.92 -11.96 -7.28
C PHE A 532 43.28 -11.71 -6.59
N TYR A 533 44.33 -11.29 -7.33
CA TYR A 533 45.64 -10.94 -6.81
C TYR A 533 45.78 -9.43 -6.59
N ALA A 534 44.67 -8.66 -6.68
CA ALA A 534 44.66 -7.20 -6.60
C ALA A 534 45.57 -6.50 -7.63
N GLN A 535 45.71 -7.08 -8.81
CA GLN A 535 46.44 -6.48 -9.94
C GLN A 535 45.42 -5.86 -10.89
N PRO A 536 45.69 -4.65 -11.42
CA PRO A 536 44.83 -4.07 -12.44
C PRO A 536 44.91 -4.92 -13.72
N VAL A 537 43.76 -5.29 -14.24
CA VAL A 537 43.59 -6.15 -15.41
C VAL A 537 42.51 -5.64 -16.32
N PRO A 538 42.54 -5.99 -17.62
CA PRO A 538 41.41 -5.76 -18.52
C PRO A 538 40.17 -6.41 -17.95
N GLU A 539 39.01 -5.85 -18.28
CA GLU A 539 37.70 -6.23 -17.69
C GLU A 539 37.35 -7.71 -17.90
N ASP A 540 37.77 -8.31 -19.00
CA ASP A 540 37.57 -9.74 -19.30
C ASP A 540 38.32 -10.69 -18.32
N GLN A 541 39.32 -10.21 -17.63
CA GLN A 541 40.11 -10.98 -16.62
C GLN A 541 39.77 -10.55 -15.19
N SER A 542 38.83 -9.65 -15.03
CA SER A 542 38.42 -9.12 -13.74
C SER A 542 37.68 -10.16 -12.87
N ILE A 543 37.61 -9.88 -11.54
CA ILE A 543 36.81 -10.64 -10.60
C ILE A 543 35.37 -10.71 -11.05
N LEU A 544 34.84 -9.59 -11.56
CA LEU A 544 33.44 -9.49 -12.03
C LEU A 544 33.19 -10.37 -13.25
N ALA A 545 34.12 -10.43 -14.20
CA ALA A 545 34.05 -11.32 -15.36
C ALA A 545 34.10 -12.81 -14.96
N PHE A 546 34.89 -13.15 -13.96
CA PHE A 546 34.96 -14.52 -13.44
C PHE A 546 33.61 -14.98 -12.88
N PHE A 547 33.00 -14.18 -12.00
CA PHE A 547 31.67 -14.48 -11.49
C PHE A 547 30.61 -14.44 -12.59
N GLY A 548 30.73 -13.51 -13.55
CA GLY A 548 29.88 -13.42 -14.72
C GLY A 548 29.88 -14.72 -15.54
N ARG A 549 31.04 -15.33 -15.77
CA ARG A 549 31.15 -16.62 -16.49
C ARG A 549 30.54 -17.79 -15.74
N ILE A 550 30.68 -17.85 -14.42
CA ILE A 550 30.05 -18.88 -13.59
C ILE A 550 28.52 -18.77 -13.66
N LEU A 551 28.01 -17.55 -13.47
CA LEU A 551 26.56 -17.32 -13.47
C LEU A 551 25.94 -17.34 -14.86
N ALA A 552 26.72 -17.13 -15.93
CA ALA A 552 26.24 -17.18 -17.32
C ALA A 552 25.54 -18.51 -17.65
N VAL A 553 25.98 -19.62 -17.05
CA VAL A 553 25.35 -20.94 -17.21
C VAL A 553 23.87 -20.93 -16.79
N VAL A 554 23.52 -20.18 -15.74
CA VAL A 554 22.14 -20.06 -15.25
C VAL A 554 21.26 -19.30 -16.25
N PHE A 555 21.82 -18.35 -16.99
CA PHE A 555 21.11 -17.51 -17.94
C PHE A 555 21.14 -18.05 -19.40
N GLN A 556 21.91 -19.12 -19.63
CA GLN A 556 21.98 -19.77 -20.94
C GLN A 556 20.58 -20.20 -21.46
N PRO A 557 19.66 -20.78 -20.66
CA PRO A 557 18.33 -21.14 -21.11
C PRO A 557 17.43 -19.94 -21.50
N LEU A 558 17.84 -18.72 -21.14
CA LEU A 558 17.15 -17.46 -21.47
C LEU A 558 17.67 -16.80 -22.75
N GLY A 559 18.71 -17.39 -23.39
CA GLY A 559 19.27 -16.92 -24.66
C GLY A 559 20.36 -15.87 -24.54
N TRP A 560 20.68 -15.39 -23.34
CA TRP A 560 21.72 -14.37 -23.10
C TRP A 560 22.75 -14.83 -22.04
N GLY A 561 23.03 -16.13 -22.01
CA GLY A 561 24.00 -16.76 -21.12
C GLY A 561 25.45 -16.52 -21.50
N ASN A 562 25.82 -15.31 -21.88
CA ASN A 562 27.19 -14.84 -21.99
C ASN A 562 27.60 -14.04 -20.76
N TRP A 563 28.90 -13.92 -20.50
CA TRP A 563 29.39 -13.25 -19.32
C TRP A 563 29.08 -11.75 -19.32
N GLN A 564 29.06 -11.11 -20.49
CA GLN A 564 28.74 -9.67 -20.64
C GLN A 564 27.29 -9.38 -20.22
N GLY A 565 26.32 -10.10 -20.75
CA GLY A 565 24.89 -9.96 -20.38
C GLY A 565 24.65 -10.27 -18.90
N THR A 566 25.36 -11.26 -18.37
CA THR A 566 25.25 -11.64 -16.96
C THR A 566 25.81 -10.53 -16.05
N VAL A 567 26.98 -9.99 -16.38
CA VAL A 567 27.56 -8.85 -15.67
C VAL A 567 26.67 -7.62 -15.73
N ALA A 568 26.15 -7.28 -16.92
CA ALA A 568 25.21 -6.18 -17.07
C ALA A 568 23.91 -6.38 -16.25
N ALA A 569 23.40 -7.59 -16.16
CA ALA A 569 22.25 -7.89 -15.29
C ALA A 569 22.57 -7.74 -13.80
N ILE A 570 23.77 -8.12 -13.35
CA ILE A 570 24.22 -7.99 -11.96
C ILE A 570 24.44 -6.51 -11.61
N THR A 571 25.13 -5.75 -12.45
CA THR A 571 25.34 -4.31 -12.22
C THR A 571 24.03 -3.55 -12.23
N GLY A 572 23.06 -3.98 -13.05
CA GLY A 572 21.68 -3.48 -13.03
C GLY A 572 20.91 -3.74 -11.73
N LEU A 573 21.36 -4.58 -10.81
CA LEU A 573 20.79 -4.68 -9.46
C LEU A 573 21.24 -3.53 -8.56
N VAL A 574 22.39 -2.94 -8.83
CA VAL A 574 22.86 -1.74 -8.10
C VAL A 574 22.02 -0.53 -8.53
N ALA A 575 22.04 -0.26 -9.83
CA ALA A 575 21.26 0.79 -10.45
C ALA A 575 20.88 0.34 -11.87
N LYS A 576 19.60 0.38 -12.21
CA LYS A 576 19.10 -0.17 -13.49
C LYS A 576 19.61 0.58 -14.73
N GLU A 577 19.89 1.84 -14.60
CA GLU A 577 20.49 2.68 -15.63
C GLU A 577 21.93 2.26 -15.99
N ASN A 578 22.66 1.69 -15.05
CA ASN A 578 24.07 1.28 -15.28
C ASN A 578 24.22 0.11 -16.27
N ILE A 579 23.12 -0.53 -16.65
CA ILE A 579 23.15 -1.65 -17.62
C ILE A 579 23.73 -1.19 -18.95
N ILE A 580 23.34 -0.02 -19.46
CA ILE A 580 23.85 0.51 -20.75
C ILE A 580 25.32 0.88 -20.64
N GLY A 581 25.69 1.61 -19.59
CA GLY A 581 27.09 1.95 -19.35
C GLY A 581 27.97 0.69 -19.22
N THR A 582 27.48 -0.34 -18.51
CA THR A 582 28.19 -1.62 -18.41
C THR A 582 28.36 -2.28 -19.78
N PHE A 583 27.31 -2.35 -20.61
CA PHE A 583 27.43 -2.87 -21.97
C PHE A 583 28.40 -2.04 -22.81
N GLY A 584 28.37 -0.70 -22.69
CA GLY A 584 29.31 0.18 -23.37
C GLY A 584 30.74 -0.19 -23.06
N ILE A 585 31.10 -0.20 -21.80
CA ILE A 585 32.44 -0.55 -21.33
C ILE A 585 32.82 -1.96 -21.82
N LEU A 586 31.97 -2.98 -21.58
CA LEU A 586 32.23 -4.38 -21.95
C LEU A 586 32.37 -4.61 -23.48
N PHE A 587 31.89 -3.69 -24.29
CA PHE A 587 32.04 -3.72 -25.75
C PHE A 587 33.06 -2.70 -26.29
N GLY A 588 33.87 -2.11 -25.40
CA GLY A 588 35.01 -1.28 -25.76
C GLY A 588 34.69 0.20 -26.07
N HIS A 589 33.54 0.70 -25.62
CA HIS A 589 33.15 2.09 -25.74
C HIS A 589 33.23 2.77 -24.36
N ALA A 590 34.14 3.74 -24.22
CA ALA A 590 34.35 4.47 -22.97
C ALA A 590 33.15 5.36 -22.58
N GLU A 591 32.43 5.89 -23.51
CA GLU A 591 31.22 6.69 -23.33
C GLU A 591 30.13 6.19 -24.26
N VAL A 592 28.93 6.00 -23.75
CA VAL A 592 27.75 5.55 -24.51
C VAL A 592 26.59 6.46 -24.13
N SER A 593 25.89 6.93 -25.17
CA SER A 593 24.68 7.76 -25.00
C SER A 593 23.61 7.01 -24.19
N GLU A 594 22.68 7.74 -23.57
CA GLU A 594 21.55 7.14 -22.81
C GLU A 594 20.73 6.12 -23.63
N ASN A 595 20.70 6.25 -24.95
CA ASN A 595 20.00 5.34 -25.86
C ASN A 595 20.90 4.20 -26.37
N GLY A 596 22.19 4.19 -26.04
CA GLY A 596 23.14 3.12 -26.40
C GLY A 596 23.37 2.94 -27.89
N ARG A 597 23.22 3.99 -28.70
CA ARG A 597 23.30 3.89 -30.21
C ARG A 597 24.64 3.35 -30.66
N GLU A 598 25.70 3.66 -29.97
CA GLU A 598 27.09 3.28 -30.29
C GLU A 598 27.30 1.75 -30.23
N ILE A 599 26.53 1.05 -29.40
CA ILE A 599 26.66 -0.39 -29.21
C ILE A 599 25.59 -1.23 -29.92
N TRP A 600 24.65 -0.60 -30.64
CA TRP A 600 23.55 -1.31 -31.33
C TRP A 600 24.05 -2.40 -32.27
N GLN A 601 25.04 -2.11 -33.12
CA GLN A 601 25.58 -3.07 -34.09
C GLN A 601 26.19 -4.29 -33.37
N VAL A 602 26.98 -4.05 -32.33
CA VAL A 602 27.62 -5.12 -31.55
C VAL A 602 26.59 -5.99 -30.83
N LEU A 603 25.55 -5.36 -30.26
CA LEU A 603 24.47 -6.08 -29.63
C LEU A 603 23.68 -6.95 -30.62
N GLN A 604 23.37 -6.45 -31.83
CA GLN A 604 22.69 -7.19 -32.89
C GLN A 604 23.47 -8.41 -33.36
N HIS A 605 24.83 -8.34 -33.34
CA HIS A 605 25.66 -9.51 -33.63
C HIS A 605 25.77 -10.51 -32.48
N THR A 606 25.56 -10.04 -31.23
CA THR A 606 25.74 -10.87 -30.03
C THR A 606 24.45 -11.58 -29.63
N TYR A 607 23.31 -10.94 -29.79
CA TYR A 607 22.00 -11.44 -29.35
C TYR A 607 20.99 -11.53 -30.49
N THR A 608 20.08 -12.51 -30.39
CA THR A 608 18.88 -12.55 -31.24
C THR A 608 17.80 -11.61 -30.67
N PRO A 609 16.83 -11.16 -31.48
CA PRO A 609 15.71 -10.35 -31.00
C PRO A 609 14.95 -11.00 -29.84
N ALA A 610 14.73 -12.32 -29.89
CA ALA A 610 14.11 -13.07 -28.79
C ALA A 610 14.95 -13.07 -27.51
N ALA A 611 16.27 -13.20 -27.61
CA ALA A 611 17.18 -13.12 -26.47
C ALA A 611 17.22 -11.72 -25.87
N ALA A 612 17.25 -10.68 -26.72
CA ALA A 612 17.23 -9.28 -26.28
C ALA A 612 15.92 -8.92 -25.55
N TYR A 613 14.76 -9.37 -26.06
CA TYR A 613 13.49 -9.13 -25.39
C TYR A 613 13.36 -9.96 -24.08
N SER A 614 13.95 -11.16 -24.04
CA SER A 614 14.06 -11.96 -22.81
C SER A 614 14.92 -11.27 -21.74
N LEU A 615 16.06 -10.68 -22.14
CA LEU A 615 16.92 -9.88 -21.26
C LEU A 615 16.16 -8.65 -20.72
N LEU A 616 15.41 -7.96 -21.59
CA LEU A 616 14.54 -6.86 -21.19
C LEU A 616 13.51 -7.32 -20.16
N ALA A 617 12.77 -8.39 -20.44
CA ALA A 617 11.73 -8.93 -19.55
C ALA A 617 12.31 -9.34 -18.19
N PHE A 618 13.49 -9.96 -18.17
CA PHE A 618 14.19 -10.30 -16.93
C PHE A 618 14.50 -9.03 -16.11
N ASN A 619 15.10 -8.02 -16.73
CA ASN A 619 15.48 -6.80 -16.03
C ASN A 619 14.27 -5.97 -15.57
N LEU A 620 13.13 -6.07 -16.25
CA LEU A 620 11.89 -5.42 -15.82
C LEU A 620 11.30 -6.07 -14.57
N LEU A 621 11.28 -7.40 -14.51
CA LEU A 621 10.57 -8.17 -13.50
C LEU A 621 11.45 -8.69 -12.37
N CYS A 622 12.78 -8.77 -12.52
CA CYS A 622 13.68 -9.22 -11.44
C CYS A 622 13.70 -8.24 -10.27
N ALA A 623 14.40 -8.61 -9.21
CA ALA A 623 14.60 -7.74 -8.05
C ALA A 623 14.98 -6.32 -8.48
N PRO A 624 14.40 -5.30 -7.84
CA PRO A 624 14.70 -3.91 -8.18
C PRO A 624 16.12 -3.52 -7.76
N CYS A 625 16.52 -2.25 -7.97
CA CYS A 625 17.81 -1.74 -7.52
C CYS A 625 17.98 -1.86 -6.00
N PHE A 626 19.21 -1.88 -5.52
CA PHE A 626 19.53 -2.03 -4.10
C PHE A 626 18.84 -0.99 -3.21
N ALA A 627 18.66 0.23 -3.70
CA ALA A 627 17.90 1.26 -3.01
C ALA A 627 16.45 0.83 -2.73
N ALA A 628 15.79 0.25 -3.73
CA ALA A 628 14.43 -0.26 -3.57
C ALA A 628 14.37 -1.54 -2.74
N ILE A 629 15.38 -2.42 -2.83
CA ILE A 629 15.52 -3.58 -1.92
C ILE A 629 15.64 -3.12 -0.47
N GLY A 630 16.42 -2.06 -0.20
CA GLY A 630 16.51 -1.45 1.12
C GLY A 630 15.17 -0.88 1.61
N ALA A 631 14.35 -0.30 0.72
CA ALA A 631 13.01 0.13 1.04
C ALA A 631 12.07 -1.06 1.34
N ILE A 632 12.11 -2.12 0.51
CA ILE A 632 11.37 -3.37 0.73
C ILE A 632 11.70 -3.95 2.10
N HIS A 633 12.99 -4.06 2.44
CA HIS A 633 13.43 -4.59 3.73
C HIS A 633 12.85 -3.82 4.91
N ARG A 634 12.82 -2.51 4.81
CA ARG A 634 12.27 -1.65 5.87
C ARG A 634 10.76 -1.76 5.98
N GLU A 635 10.03 -1.75 4.86
CA GLU A 635 8.56 -1.78 4.88
C GLU A 635 8.00 -3.17 5.19
N MET A 636 8.75 -4.23 4.88
CA MET A 636 8.41 -5.62 5.27
C MET A 636 8.62 -5.89 6.77
N ASN A 637 9.48 -5.10 7.43
CA ASN A 637 9.85 -5.21 8.86
C ASN A 637 10.28 -6.62 9.31
N ALA A 638 10.65 -7.51 8.37
CA ALA A 638 11.12 -8.86 8.65
C ALA A 638 12.05 -9.36 7.54
N LYS A 639 13.22 -9.88 7.91
CA LYS A 639 14.22 -10.43 6.96
C LYS A 639 13.64 -11.55 6.08
N LYS A 640 12.82 -12.43 6.69
CA LYS A 640 12.18 -13.55 5.97
C LYS A 640 11.30 -13.06 4.82
N TRP A 641 10.46 -12.07 5.03
CA TRP A 641 9.58 -11.53 4.01
C TRP A 641 10.32 -10.78 2.91
N THR A 642 11.43 -10.12 3.25
CA THR A 642 12.32 -9.48 2.26
C THR A 642 12.88 -10.52 1.29
N TRP A 643 13.42 -11.62 1.80
CA TRP A 643 13.96 -12.69 0.96
C TRP A 643 12.88 -13.41 0.14
N ILE A 644 11.69 -13.60 0.69
CA ILE A 644 10.53 -14.13 -0.05
C ILE A 644 10.17 -13.20 -1.22
N ALA A 645 10.13 -11.88 -0.98
CA ALA A 645 9.82 -10.92 -2.02
C ALA A 645 10.86 -10.94 -3.15
N ILE A 646 12.14 -10.87 -2.82
CA ILE A 646 13.25 -10.92 -3.80
C ILE A 646 13.23 -12.25 -4.55
N GLY A 647 13.09 -13.37 -3.85
CA GLY A 647 13.04 -14.71 -4.46
C GLY A 647 11.86 -14.86 -5.41
N TYR A 648 10.68 -14.35 -5.03
CA TYR A 648 9.50 -14.35 -5.88
C TYR A 648 9.71 -13.52 -7.15
N GLN A 649 10.24 -12.29 -7.01
CA GLN A 649 10.50 -11.39 -8.14
C GLN A 649 11.52 -12.00 -9.12
N CYS A 650 12.64 -12.50 -8.62
CA CYS A 650 13.65 -13.16 -9.46
C CYS A 650 13.12 -14.45 -10.11
N GLY A 651 12.35 -15.26 -9.37
CA GLY A 651 11.77 -16.49 -9.89
C GLY A 651 10.75 -16.23 -10.99
N LEU A 652 9.84 -15.27 -10.79
CA LEU A 652 8.88 -14.87 -11.81
C LEU A 652 9.57 -14.28 -13.04
N ALA A 653 10.57 -13.42 -12.85
CA ALA A 653 11.36 -12.84 -13.93
C ALA A 653 12.05 -13.92 -14.77
N TYR A 654 12.68 -14.89 -14.12
CA TYR A 654 13.35 -16.00 -14.78
C TYR A 654 12.36 -16.84 -15.60
N LEU A 655 11.22 -17.18 -15.00
CA LEU A 655 10.19 -17.99 -15.63
C LEU A 655 9.59 -17.29 -16.86
N VAL A 656 9.22 -16.02 -16.74
CA VAL A 656 8.66 -15.23 -17.84
C VAL A 656 9.69 -15.05 -18.97
N SER A 657 10.93 -14.71 -18.62
CA SER A 657 12.02 -14.54 -19.60
C SER A 657 12.34 -15.84 -20.33
N PHE A 658 12.34 -16.98 -19.63
CA PHE A 658 12.51 -18.31 -20.22
C PHE A 658 11.41 -18.61 -21.24
N VAL A 659 10.14 -18.38 -20.87
CA VAL A 659 9.02 -18.59 -21.80
C VAL A 659 9.14 -17.70 -23.02
N ILE A 660 9.46 -16.40 -22.82
CA ILE A 660 9.62 -15.43 -23.92
C ILE A 660 10.74 -15.87 -24.88
N TYR A 661 11.89 -16.27 -24.34
CA TYR A 661 13.01 -16.71 -25.19
C TYR A 661 12.68 -17.97 -25.99
N GLN A 662 12.18 -19.00 -25.32
CA GLN A 662 11.93 -20.30 -25.96
C GLN A 662 10.82 -20.22 -27.03
N LEU A 663 9.77 -19.43 -26.77
CA LEU A 663 8.73 -19.22 -27.77
C LEU A 663 9.17 -18.23 -28.87
N GLY A 664 9.90 -17.18 -28.52
CA GLY A 664 10.45 -16.23 -29.49
C GLY A 664 11.43 -16.88 -30.45
N HIS A 665 12.32 -17.74 -29.96
CA HIS A 665 13.27 -18.50 -30.78
C HIS A 665 12.56 -19.44 -31.76
N LEU A 666 11.45 -20.03 -31.36
CA LEU A 666 10.61 -20.84 -32.25
C LEU A 666 10.00 -19.98 -33.38
N LEU A 667 9.53 -18.78 -33.06
CA LEU A 667 8.98 -17.83 -34.06
C LEU A 667 10.04 -17.29 -35.03
N GLU A 668 11.29 -17.24 -34.62
CA GLU A 668 12.45 -16.89 -35.45
C GLU A 668 12.90 -18.04 -36.36
N GLY A 669 12.21 -19.16 -36.39
CA GLY A 669 12.53 -20.35 -37.21
C GLY A 669 13.53 -21.32 -36.60
N GLY A 670 13.77 -21.21 -35.27
CA GLY A 670 14.62 -22.11 -34.50
C GLY A 670 14.03 -23.53 -34.38
N GLN A 671 14.89 -24.50 -34.14
CA GLN A 671 14.45 -25.91 -33.95
C GLN A 671 13.75 -26.08 -32.59
N VAL A 672 12.72 -26.92 -32.55
CA VAL A 672 12.04 -27.30 -31.33
C VAL A 672 13.00 -28.07 -30.43
N ALA A 673 13.39 -27.46 -29.30
CA ALA A 673 14.25 -28.06 -28.30
C ALA A 673 13.43 -28.54 -27.09
N SER A 674 14.03 -29.32 -26.19
CA SER A 674 13.40 -29.73 -24.93
C SER A 674 12.94 -28.54 -24.10
N GLY A 675 13.63 -27.41 -24.16
CA GLY A 675 13.25 -26.14 -23.52
C GLY A 675 11.92 -25.59 -24.03
N THR A 676 11.59 -25.75 -25.31
CA THR A 676 10.33 -25.26 -25.88
C THR A 676 9.11 -26.02 -25.32
N TYR A 677 9.21 -27.34 -25.15
CA TYR A 677 8.15 -28.15 -24.52
C TYR A 677 7.95 -27.73 -23.05
N LEU A 678 9.05 -27.51 -22.34
CA LEU A 678 9.01 -27.02 -20.96
C LEU A 678 8.37 -25.62 -20.85
N ALA A 679 8.69 -24.71 -21.77
CA ALA A 679 8.09 -23.37 -21.83
C ALA A 679 6.57 -23.42 -22.05
N ILE A 680 6.10 -24.29 -22.95
CA ILE A 680 4.66 -24.50 -23.19
C ILE A 680 3.99 -25.06 -21.94
N LEU A 681 4.60 -26.05 -21.29
CA LEU A 681 4.08 -26.64 -20.05
C LEU A 681 4.00 -25.62 -18.93
N LEU A 682 5.03 -24.77 -18.76
CA LEU A 682 5.05 -23.68 -17.79
C LEU A 682 3.99 -22.62 -18.10
N MET A 683 3.80 -22.26 -19.36
CA MET A 683 2.74 -21.33 -19.78
C MET A 683 1.35 -21.90 -19.44
N ILE A 684 1.10 -23.16 -19.73
CA ILE A 684 -0.14 -23.85 -19.34
C ILE A 684 -0.29 -23.86 -17.81
N GLY A 685 0.79 -24.10 -17.07
CA GLY A 685 0.82 -24.04 -15.60
C GLY A 685 0.46 -22.66 -15.07
N LEU A 686 1.00 -21.58 -15.65
CA LEU A 686 0.67 -20.19 -15.28
C LEU A 686 -0.82 -19.91 -15.53
N VAL A 687 -1.34 -20.30 -16.68
CA VAL A 687 -2.77 -20.17 -17.03
C VAL A 687 -3.64 -20.99 -16.05
N TYR A 688 -3.24 -22.23 -15.75
CA TYR A 688 -3.95 -23.06 -14.78
C TYR A 688 -4.04 -22.41 -13.38
N VAL A 689 -2.95 -21.79 -12.91
CA VAL A 689 -2.94 -21.07 -11.62
C VAL A 689 -3.93 -19.91 -11.61
N LEU A 690 -4.11 -19.20 -12.75
CA LEU A 690 -5.10 -18.13 -12.86
C LEU A 690 -6.54 -18.64 -12.74
N PHE A 691 -6.87 -19.79 -13.32
CA PHE A 691 -8.24 -20.33 -13.33
C PHE A 691 -8.54 -21.27 -12.16
N ARG A 692 -7.52 -21.73 -11.43
CA ARG A 692 -7.72 -22.57 -10.25
C ARG A 692 -8.53 -21.82 -9.20
N GLN A 693 -9.66 -22.37 -8.76
CA GLN A 693 -10.44 -21.82 -7.66
C GLN A 693 -9.63 -21.86 -6.34
N PRO A 694 -9.71 -20.83 -5.50
CA PRO A 694 -9.10 -20.88 -4.18
C PRO A 694 -9.75 -22.03 -3.37
N LYS A 695 -8.94 -22.84 -2.72
CA LYS A 695 -9.47 -23.84 -1.78
C LYS A 695 -10.10 -23.08 -0.60
N SER A 696 -11.40 -23.30 -0.38
CA SER A 696 -12.10 -22.77 0.80
C SER A 696 -11.35 -23.20 2.07
N LYS A 697 -11.15 -22.27 3.02
CA LYS A 697 -10.53 -22.58 4.32
C LYS A 697 -11.21 -23.74 5.05
N ASN A 698 -12.51 -23.94 4.84
CA ASN A 698 -13.28 -25.01 5.49
C ASN A 698 -12.85 -26.45 5.12
N GLN A 699 -12.18 -26.68 3.98
CA GLN A 699 -11.64 -28.02 3.66
C GLN A 699 -10.31 -28.31 4.38
N PHE A 700 -9.64 -27.32 4.97
CA PHE A 700 -8.34 -27.53 5.61
C PHE A 700 -8.43 -27.92 7.09
N TYR A 701 -9.46 -27.48 7.79
CA TYR A 701 -9.69 -27.91 9.17
C TYR A 701 -10.12 -29.38 9.23
N THR A 702 -10.83 -29.88 8.22
CA THR A 702 -11.21 -31.29 8.10
C THR A 702 -9.99 -32.22 7.87
N ILE A 703 -8.91 -31.74 7.27
CA ILE A 703 -7.69 -32.54 7.02
C ILE A 703 -6.77 -32.53 8.26
N LEU A 704 -6.69 -31.43 9.00
CA LEU A 704 -5.89 -31.35 10.24
C LEU A 704 -6.54 -32.11 11.42
N SER A 705 -7.87 -32.21 11.44
CA SER A 705 -8.57 -33.04 12.42
C SER A 705 -8.47 -34.55 12.13
N LEU A 706 -8.09 -34.93 10.90
CA LEU A 706 -7.85 -36.33 10.51
C LEU A 706 -6.37 -36.74 10.67
N GLU A 707 -5.42 -35.79 10.71
CA GLU A 707 -4.00 -36.04 10.98
C GLU A 707 -3.63 -35.96 12.48
N GLY A 708 -4.55 -35.54 13.33
CA GLY A 708 -4.37 -35.48 14.80
C GLY A 708 -4.91 -36.70 15.54
N GLU A 709 -5.48 -37.69 14.85
CA GLU A 709 -5.98 -38.95 15.42
C GLU A 709 -5.14 -40.20 15.03
N GLU A 710 -3.96 -40.02 14.42
CA GLU A 710 -2.89 -41.02 14.36
C GLU A 710 -1.68 -40.52 15.22
#